data_dddd27fb2d75304f148bb946268fee49
#
_entry.id   dddd27fb2d75304f148bb946268fee49
#
_cell.length_a   1.000
_cell.length_b   1.000
_cell.length_c   1.000
_cell.angle_alpha   90.00
_cell.angle_beta   90.00
_cell.angle_gamma   90.00
#
_symmetry.space_group_name_H-M   'P 1'
#
loop_
_entity.id
_entity.type
_entity.pdbx_description
1 polymer ?
#
loop_
_entity_poly.entity_id
_entity_poly.type
_entity_poly.pdbx_seq_one_letter_code
_entity_poly.pdbx_strand_id
1 'polypeptide(L)'
;MPTRHITLLARFGIASLSALLLAAPALAQSPDSAGTQPGDAEAKKTPDALTLDPTLPKWNPTEAKYVEVVSNLDGVPGLFRMWKDEKGVNLKAELPTSIDGQLLFLAYTIASGDPEAGVQFGDLYGSFKRFDRQLAFIQPNMVVRTTGDEESKLGRERVFTDRVQFKTPIEAAGPNGGWIVDLTNLFGRGANQFFGNRVAGADTSLLTIAKAKAFPRNVEVALKMPMRGGSFGSLHYSLSSVPEDNGYKPRLADQRVGYFTTTYRDIGQPSLEDPFVRYINRWRIEKADPNLTLSPAKEPIVFYIEHTTPIRYRRWVRDGILAWNRAFAQVGIDGAIQVYQQDARTGAHMEKDPEDARYNFILWTNSDMGYAIGPSRVHPKTGQILDADVVMDEGFVSSYARVWDLLPEVIGQAYTPETRAWLDSHPQWDPRLRLADPSVRGSLAARLHDELQHSIAAGTVPMGPMAAGVTPAGESATSEDASEAALMGPGAGEGLLGRGTQLNGYCRCGIAKTADLAIARMAAFALFDIEGAQKGDDKDNKDPDPDAPNRPGYIDGLPEEFVGALIKDVIMHEVGHTLGLRHNFKGSNLATLAEFNTAERPLVASTVMDYLPVNVNVGDGPAQGAWGMTDIGPYDLWVIQYGYSMDDDLKPILARVNDPGHAYGTDEDTFGPDPLARRFDMGKDPLDYADSQIRFVSGLRGQIIDRFVKPGDSWSRARRAWETLLSKQVQALNVAADWLGGAHVSRNAKGDPNEIAPVRAVDPVQQRRALQFLIDNALRDDAYGLTPELLSKLSVGRWMDEGGMRDIMAPPAWPVHDRVLAVQSMALTSILNPGTLERIADNEMMTPASQDALTIPETLDTLHAAVWTEVVAPPAGAFSDRSPMISSLRRNLQREWTDRTIELMFPGNFGGASAAAVSTLSRAQLERLLGELDGALASRPQADAYTLAHLSEIRNRVAKSLNPNFLYSR
;
A
#
# COMPACT_ATOMS: atom_id res chain seq x y z
N MET A 1 21.18 -16.35 -55.11
CA MET A 1 20.82 -17.34 -56.17
C MET A 1 21.06 -18.73 -55.60
N PRO A 2 20.21 -19.70 -55.81
CA PRO A 2 18.75 -19.69 -56.01
C PRO A 2 18.01 -20.60 -55.01
N THR A 3 16.82 -20.22 -54.63
CA THR A 3 15.49 -20.79 -54.97
C THR A 3 15.24 -22.29 -54.88
N ARG A 4 14.25 -22.71 -54.11
CA ARG A 4 13.04 -23.32 -54.63
C ARG A 4 11.96 -23.60 -53.58
N HIS A 5 10.78 -23.09 -53.91
CA HIS A 5 9.45 -23.43 -53.49
C HIS A 5 9.13 -24.95 -53.47
N ILE A 6 8.16 -25.34 -52.63
CA ILE A 6 7.01 -26.14 -53.11
C ILE A 6 5.80 -25.90 -52.18
N THR A 7 4.76 -25.40 -52.78
CA THR A 7 3.36 -25.31 -52.36
C THR A 7 2.68 -26.61 -52.65
N LEU A 8 1.74 -27.10 -51.80
CA LEU A 8 0.60 -27.87 -52.26
C LEU A 8 -0.65 -27.67 -51.39
N LEU A 9 -1.67 -27.25 -52.07
CA LEU A 9 -3.07 -27.19 -51.67
C LEU A 9 -3.76 -28.56 -51.86
N ALA A 10 -4.81 -28.81 -51.08
CA ALA A 10 -6.13 -29.37 -51.46
C ALA A 10 -6.97 -29.63 -50.19
N ARG A 11 -8.01 -29.05 -49.96
CA ARG A 11 -9.45 -28.93 -50.31
C ARG A 11 -10.24 -30.24 -50.23
N PHE A 12 -11.47 -30.08 -49.70
CA PHE A 12 -12.72 -30.92 -49.66
C PHE A 12 -12.84 -31.78 -48.40
N GLY A 13 -14.00 -31.89 -47.75
CA GLY A 13 -15.36 -31.43 -48.05
C GLY A 13 -16.33 -31.81 -46.94
N ILE A 14 -17.47 -31.19 -46.99
CA ILE A 14 -18.63 -31.26 -46.11
C ILE A 14 -19.37 -32.63 -46.28
N ALA A 15 -19.91 -33.17 -45.18
CA ALA A 15 -21.19 -33.90 -45.08
C ALA A 15 -21.44 -34.31 -43.63
N SER A 16 -22.35 -33.77 -42.97
CA SER A 16 -23.76 -33.93 -42.61
C SER A 16 -24.19 -35.33 -42.11
N LEU A 17 -24.93 -35.24 -40.98
CA LEU A 17 -26.06 -36.07 -40.49
C LEU A 17 -25.74 -37.45 -39.89
N SER A 18 -26.08 -37.76 -38.70
CA SER A 18 -27.39 -38.20 -38.21
C SER A 18 -27.34 -38.68 -36.75
N ALA A 19 -28.40 -38.45 -36.07
CA ALA A 19 -28.75 -38.95 -34.75
C ALA A 19 -28.85 -40.47 -34.68
N LEU A 20 -28.47 -41.03 -33.54
CA LEU A 20 -29.14 -42.23 -33.05
C LEU A 20 -29.15 -42.27 -31.52
N LEU A 21 -30.35 -42.44 -31.04
CA LEU A 21 -30.75 -42.71 -29.67
C LEU A 21 -30.45 -44.16 -29.27
N LEU A 22 -30.59 -44.44 -27.97
CA LEU A 22 -30.77 -45.74 -27.27
C LEU A 22 -29.48 -46.45 -26.86
N ALA A 23 -29.26 -47.01 -25.70
CA ALA A 23 -30.11 -47.51 -24.63
C ALA A 23 -29.24 -47.83 -23.41
N ALA A 24 -29.78 -47.75 -22.23
CA ALA A 24 -29.21 -48.36 -21.04
C ALA A 24 -29.39 -49.90 -21.07
N PRO A 25 -28.61 -50.63 -20.31
CA PRO A 25 -29.21 -51.76 -19.60
C PRO A 25 -28.96 -51.75 -18.09
N ALA A 26 -29.96 -52.22 -17.43
CA ALA A 26 -30.12 -52.40 -16.02
C ALA A 26 -29.51 -53.71 -15.50
N LEU A 27 -29.23 -53.70 -14.18
CA LEU A 27 -29.35 -54.80 -13.23
C LEU A 27 -28.55 -56.10 -13.39
N ALA A 28 -27.75 -56.39 -12.35
CA ALA A 28 -27.68 -57.73 -11.81
C ALA A 28 -27.45 -57.65 -10.27
N GLN A 29 -28.26 -58.41 -9.57
CA GLN A 29 -28.41 -58.53 -8.13
C GLN A 29 -27.38 -59.44 -7.50
N SER A 30 -27.26 -59.25 -6.21
CA SER A 30 -26.62 -59.92 -5.07
C SER A 30 -26.56 -61.48 -5.07
N PRO A 31 -25.88 -62.12 -4.05
CA PRO A 31 -26.64 -62.39 -2.83
C PRO A 31 -25.91 -62.35 -1.48
N ASP A 32 -26.76 -62.23 -0.48
CA ASP A 32 -26.78 -62.38 0.96
C ASP A 32 -25.67 -63.11 1.72
N SER A 33 -25.32 -62.61 2.92
CA SER A 33 -25.52 -63.40 4.17
C SER A 33 -25.40 -62.50 5.43
N ALA A 34 -26.48 -62.43 6.07
CA ALA A 34 -26.88 -62.61 7.49
C ALA A 34 -26.06 -62.04 8.65
N GLY A 35 -26.70 -61.19 9.43
CA GLY A 35 -26.89 -61.37 10.86
C GLY A 35 -26.17 -60.44 11.81
N THR A 36 -26.82 -59.45 12.35
CA THR A 36 -27.36 -59.32 13.72
C THR A 36 -27.79 -57.88 14.04
N GLN A 37 -28.99 -57.74 14.57
CA GLN A 37 -29.63 -56.53 15.12
C GLN A 37 -29.31 -56.37 16.61
N PRO A 38 -29.82 -55.30 17.29
CA PRO A 38 -30.25 -53.96 16.93
C PRO A 38 -29.71 -52.84 17.86
N GLY A 39 -29.66 -51.64 17.40
CA GLY A 39 -29.51 -50.43 18.19
C GLY A 39 -30.20 -49.24 17.51
N ASP A 40 -31.20 -48.78 18.12
CA ASP A 40 -32.06 -47.61 17.97
C ASP A 40 -31.88 -46.73 16.70
N ALA A 41 -32.83 -46.88 15.80
CA ALA A 41 -33.07 -45.94 14.73
C ALA A 41 -33.72 -44.67 15.33
N GLU A 42 -32.96 -43.57 15.34
CA GLU A 42 -33.56 -42.26 15.42
C GLU A 42 -34.45 -42.03 14.21
N ALA A 43 -35.71 -41.89 14.48
CA ALA A 43 -36.74 -41.60 13.48
C ALA A 43 -36.40 -40.25 12.81
N LYS A 44 -36.25 -40.25 11.49
CA LYS A 44 -36.33 -39.05 10.67
C LYS A 44 -37.62 -38.28 11.05
N LYS A 45 -37.47 -37.18 11.80
CA LYS A 45 -38.56 -36.25 12.04
C LYS A 45 -39.08 -35.76 10.69
N THR A 46 -40.30 -36.06 10.40
CA THR A 46 -41.11 -35.34 9.40
C THR A 46 -41.01 -33.85 9.66
N PRO A 47 -40.95 -32.99 8.63
CA PRO A 47 -40.92 -31.52 8.85
C PRO A 47 -42.14 -31.17 9.69
N ASP A 48 -41.89 -30.65 10.93
CA ASP A 48 -42.92 -30.17 11.79
C ASP A 48 -43.77 -29.11 11.06
N ALA A 49 -45.10 -29.23 11.22
CA ALA A 49 -46.04 -28.20 10.74
C ALA A 49 -45.57 -26.83 11.24
N LEU A 50 -45.41 -25.90 10.30
CA LEU A 50 -44.94 -24.51 10.53
C LEU A 50 -45.70 -23.91 11.72
N THR A 51 -45.10 -23.94 12.91
CA THR A 51 -45.67 -23.29 14.12
C THR A 51 -45.31 -21.81 14.06
N LEU A 52 -46.26 -21.02 13.55
CA LEU A 52 -46.17 -19.57 13.60
C LEU A 52 -46.09 -19.10 15.08
N ASP A 53 -45.15 -18.21 15.37
CA ASP A 53 -45.01 -17.61 16.70
C ASP A 53 -46.29 -16.83 17.02
N PRO A 54 -47.11 -17.26 18.01
CA PRO A 54 -48.42 -16.67 18.30
C PRO A 54 -48.31 -15.25 18.90
N THR A 55 -47.10 -14.82 19.31
CA THR A 55 -46.88 -13.51 19.90
C THR A 55 -46.62 -12.41 18.86
N LEU A 56 -46.34 -12.83 17.59
CA LEU A 56 -46.05 -11.92 16.50
C LEU A 56 -47.29 -11.74 15.60
N PRO A 57 -47.54 -10.55 15.05
CA PRO A 57 -48.55 -10.37 14.02
C PRO A 57 -48.15 -11.19 12.76
N LYS A 58 -49.16 -11.76 12.07
CA LYS A 58 -48.94 -12.47 10.79
C LYS A 58 -48.72 -11.47 9.68
N TRP A 59 -47.71 -11.73 8.83
CA TRP A 59 -47.46 -10.93 7.64
C TRP A 59 -47.86 -11.69 6.38
N ASN A 60 -48.61 -11.00 5.52
CA ASN A 60 -49.00 -11.54 4.23
C ASN A 60 -48.41 -10.65 3.11
N PRO A 61 -47.45 -11.15 2.33
CA PRO A 61 -46.80 -10.36 1.29
C PRO A 61 -47.77 -9.88 0.20
N THR A 62 -48.79 -10.66 -0.15
CA THR A 62 -49.76 -10.31 -1.19
C THR A 62 -50.64 -9.14 -0.72
N GLU A 63 -51.15 -9.18 0.50
CA GLU A 63 -51.92 -8.07 1.08
C GLU A 63 -51.09 -6.82 1.25
N ALA A 64 -49.81 -6.96 1.60
CA ALA A 64 -48.85 -5.88 1.75
C ALA A 64 -48.30 -5.35 0.42
N LYS A 65 -48.65 -5.98 -0.73
CA LYS A 65 -48.16 -5.62 -2.08
C LYS A 65 -46.63 -5.79 -2.24
N TYR A 66 -46.10 -6.90 -1.80
CA TYR A 66 -44.72 -7.28 -1.96
C TYR A 66 -44.62 -8.50 -2.89
N VAL A 67 -43.55 -8.51 -3.71
CA VAL A 67 -43.22 -9.62 -4.63
C VAL A 67 -41.96 -10.30 -4.13
N GLU A 68 -41.97 -11.64 -4.14
CA GLU A 68 -40.79 -12.45 -3.74
C GLU A 68 -39.66 -12.28 -4.73
N VAL A 69 -38.46 -12.14 -4.20
CA VAL A 69 -37.20 -12.06 -4.97
C VAL A 69 -36.72 -13.49 -5.23
N VAL A 70 -36.84 -13.94 -6.47
CA VAL A 70 -36.37 -15.25 -6.92
C VAL A 70 -35.12 -15.03 -7.80
N SER A 71 -33.96 -15.52 -7.36
CA SER A 71 -32.67 -15.23 -8.03
C SER A 71 -32.05 -16.42 -8.73
N ASN A 72 -32.66 -17.63 -8.63
CA ASN A 72 -32.19 -18.82 -9.35
C ASN A 72 -33.34 -19.45 -10.19
N LEU A 73 -32.95 -20.08 -11.30
CA LEU A 73 -33.88 -20.74 -12.24
C LEU A 73 -34.49 -22.04 -11.68
N ASP A 74 -33.86 -22.62 -10.65
CA ASP A 74 -34.24 -23.94 -10.10
C ASP A 74 -35.32 -23.81 -9.00
N GLY A 75 -35.74 -22.61 -8.64
CA GLY A 75 -36.72 -22.34 -7.59
C GLY A 75 -36.30 -22.78 -6.18
N VAL A 76 -34.99 -23.07 -5.97
CA VAL A 76 -34.44 -23.37 -4.65
C VAL A 76 -34.49 -22.11 -3.79
N PRO A 77 -35.06 -22.17 -2.57
CA PRO A 77 -35.05 -21.01 -1.67
C PRO A 77 -33.65 -20.50 -1.42
N GLY A 78 -33.51 -19.17 -1.35
CA GLY A 78 -32.24 -18.55 -0.89
C GLY A 78 -31.93 -18.89 0.57
N LEU A 79 -30.74 -18.42 1.05
CA LEU A 79 -30.34 -18.52 2.47
C LEU A 79 -31.47 -18.07 3.40
N PHE A 80 -32.18 -17.04 2.98
CA PHE A 80 -33.50 -16.66 3.46
C PHE A 80 -34.31 -15.99 2.34
N ARG A 81 -35.63 -15.94 2.48
CA ARG A 81 -36.53 -15.34 1.49
C ARG A 81 -36.54 -13.83 1.63
N MET A 82 -36.60 -13.13 0.51
CA MET A 82 -36.74 -11.67 0.46
C MET A 82 -37.95 -11.26 -0.36
N TRP A 83 -38.57 -10.15 0.00
CA TRP A 83 -39.70 -9.54 -0.73
C TRP A 83 -39.44 -8.06 -0.94
N LYS A 84 -39.70 -7.61 -2.16
CA LYS A 84 -39.59 -6.22 -2.58
C LYS A 84 -40.97 -5.64 -2.82
N ASP A 85 -41.24 -4.43 -2.35
CA ASP A 85 -42.50 -3.75 -2.66
C ASP A 85 -42.59 -3.38 -4.15
N GLU A 86 -43.83 -3.12 -4.64
CA GLU A 86 -44.06 -2.77 -6.05
C GLU A 86 -43.33 -1.49 -6.50
N LYS A 87 -42.98 -0.61 -5.57
CA LYS A 87 -42.25 0.63 -5.84
C LYS A 87 -40.74 0.45 -5.90
N GLY A 88 -40.23 -0.69 -5.48
CA GLY A 88 -38.76 -0.94 -5.43
C GLY A 88 -38.02 -0.13 -4.36
N VAL A 89 -38.71 0.28 -3.31
CA VAL A 89 -38.16 1.13 -2.22
C VAL A 89 -37.95 0.34 -0.94
N ASN A 90 -38.85 -0.61 -0.64
CA ASN A 90 -38.79 -1.36 0.60
C ASN A 90 -38.49 -2.83 0.35
N LEU A 91 -37.54 -3.38 1.12
CA LEU A 91 -37.08 -4.75 1.08
C LEU A 91 -37.24 -5.40 2.46
N LYS A 92 -38.00 -6.48 2.53
CA LYS A 92 -38.18 -7.29 3.73
C LYS A 92 -37.54 -8.68 3.54
N ALA A 93 -37.06 -9.24 4.63
CA ALA A 93 -36.54 -10.63 4.66
C ALA A 93 -37.29 -11.46 5.67
N GLU A 94 -37.57 -12.72 5.34
CA GLU A 94 -38.00 -13.75 6.27
C GLU A 94 -36.81 -14.60 6.66
N LEU A 95 -36.26 -14.38 7.83
CA LEU A 95 -35.18 -15.16 8.38
C LEU A 95 -35.75 -16.44 8.98
N PRO A 96 -35.32 -17.64 8.54
CA PRO A 96 -35.81 -18.89 9.12
C PRO A 96 -35.39 -18.99 10.58
N THR A 97 -36.19 -19.61 11.43
CA THR A 97 -35.83 -19.76 12.85
C THR A 97 -34.56 -20.57 13.07
N SER A 98 -34.16 -21.40 12.12
CA SER A 98 -32.88 -22.12 12.11
C SER A 98 -31.65 -21.24 11.94
N ILE A 99 -31.84 -19.94 11.59
CA ILE A 99 -30.72 -19.00 11.50
C ILE A 99 -30.19 -18.57 12.89
N ASP A 100 -30.98 -18.82 13.94
CA ASP A 100 -30.61 -18.57 15.33
C ASP A 100 -29.37 -19.41 15.69
N GLY A 101 -28.25 -18.74 15.96
CA GLY A 101 -26.97 -19.38 16.23
C GLY A 101 -26.18 -19.87 15.02
N GLN A 102 -26.74 -19.82 13.79
CA GLN A 102 -25.99 -20.14 12.59
C GLN A 102 -24.93 -19.07 12.30
N LEU A 103 -23.68 -19.48 12.16
CA LEU A 103 -22.61 -18.55 11.82
C LEU A 103 -22.72 -18.07 10.37
N LEU A 104 -22.62 -16.75 10.21
CA LEU A 104 -22.74 -16.03 8.96
C LEU A 104 -21.55 -15.09 8.80
N PHE A 105 -21.26 -14.76 7.56
CA PHE A 105 -20.28 -13.76 7.16
C PHE A 105 -21.02 -12.64 6.42
N LEU A 106 -20.95 -11.42 6.93
CA LEU A 106 -21.51 -10.21 6.33
C LEU A 106 -20.37 -9.35 5.81
N ALA A 107 -20.25 -9.24 4.48
CA ALA A 107 -19.38 -8.30 3.81
C ALA A 107 -20.16 -7.07 3.36
N TYR A 108 -19.57 -5.89 3.43
CA TYR A 108 -20.19 -4.66 2.94
C TYR A 108 -19.18 -3.74 2.25
N THR A 109 -19.63 -3.11 1.17
CA THR A 109 -18.80 -2.37 0.21
C THR A 109 -19.56 -1.15 -0.31
N ILE A 110 -18.90 -0.05 -0.57
CA ILE A 110 -19.45 1.07 -1.34
C ILE A 110 -19.21 0.75 -2.81
N ALA A 111 -20.24 0.33 -3.54
CA ALA A 111 -20.12 -0.12 -4.92
C ALA A 111 -20.03 1.03 -5.95
N SER A 112 -20.49 2.24 -5.57
CA SER A 112 -20.38 3.44 -6.43
C SER A 112 -20.62 4.73 -5.67
N GLY A 113 -20.22 5.86 -6.24
CA GLY A 113 -20.46 7.20 -5.69
C GLY A 113 -19.45 7.67 -4.66
N ASP A 114 -18.36 6.95 -4.51
CA ASP A 114 -17.20 7.27 -3.68
C ASP A 114 -15.92 7.03 -4.50
N PRO A 115 -14.86 7.82 -4.31
CA PRO A 115 -13.58 7.60 -5.01
C PRO A 115 -12.96 6.22 -4.72
N GLU A 116 -13.27 5.60 -3.58
CA GLU A 116 -12.82 4.26 -3.19
C GLU A 116 -13.90 3.19 -3.48
N ALA A 117 -14.74 3.39 -4.50
CA ALA A 117 -15.77 2.43 -4.88
C ALA A 117 -15.15 1.07 -5.27
N GLY A 118 -15.77 -0.02 -4.80
CA GLY A 118 -15.30 -1.39 -5.00
C GLY A 118 -14.32 -1.89 -3.94
N VAL A 119 -13.72 -1.01 -3.14
CA VAL A 119 -12.84 -1.43 -2.03
C VAL A 119 -13.66 -2.16 -0.97
N GLN A 120 -13.14 -3.28 -0.47
CA GLN A 120 -13.74 -4.05 0.64
C GLN A 120 -13.78 -3.22 1.91
N PHE A 121 -14.90 -2.56 2.18
CA PHE A 121 -15.02 -1.60 3.28
C PHE A 121 -15.04 -2.28 4.65
N GLY A 122 -15.87 -3.31 4.80
CA GLY A 122 -15.95 -4.03 6.06
C GLY A 122 -16.52 -5.43 5.97
N ASP A 123 -16.32 -6.20 7.05
CA ASP A 123 -16.88 -7.53 7.20
C ASP A 123 -17.16 -7.84 8.68
N LEU A 124 -18.17 -8.67 8.90
CA LEU A 124 -18.56 -9.16 10.22
C LEU A 124 -18.74 -10.68 10.16
N TYR A 125 -18.30 -11.36 11.20
CA TYR A 125 -18.49 -12.80 11.38
C TYR A 125 -19.27 -13.02 12.67
N GLY A 126 -20.49 -13.53 12.58
CA GLY A 126 -21.35 -13.68 13.74
C GLY A 126 -22.60 -14.49 13.46
N SER A 127 -23.54 -14.50 14.41
CA SER A 127 -24.82 -15.18 14.28
C SER A 127 -25.96 -14.30 14.75
N PHE A 128 -27.13 -14.47 14.19
CA PHE A 128 -28.33 -13.89 14.74
C PHE A 128 -28.75 -14.63 16.01
N LYS A 129 -29.19 -13.85 17.02
CA LYS A 129 -29.80 -14.36 18.23
C LYS A 129 -31.05 -13.56 18.57
N ARG A 130 -32.13 -14.24 18.87
CA ARG A 130 -33.37 -13.61 19.20
C ARG A 130 -33.41 -13.18 20.67
N PHE A 131 -33.88 -11.94 20.92
CA PHE A 131 -34.18 -11.35 22.22
C PHE A 131 -35.58 -10.75 22.14
N ASP A 132 -36.61 -11.51 22.58
CA ASP A 132 -38.01 -11.14 22.46
C ASP A 132 -38.38 -10.74 21.02
N ARG A 133 -38.62 -9.45 20.75
CA ARG A 133 -38.93 -8.87 19.43
C ARG A 133 -37.74 -8.24 18.71
N GLN A 134 -36.54 -8.55 19.13
CA GLN A 134 -35.32 -8.08 18.48
C GLN A 134 -34.47 -9.26 18.01
N LEU A 135 -33.84 -9.12 16.85
CA LEU A 135 -32.76 -9.96 16.43
C LEU A 135 -31.46 -9.18 16.56
N ALA A 136 -30.51 -9.70 17.31
CA ALA A 136 -29.19 -9.12 17.43
C ALA A 136 -28.20 -9.97 16.63
N PHE A 137 -27.33 -9.33 15.85
CA PHE A 137 -26.18 -9.98 15.23
C PHE A 137 -25.02 -9.94 16.21
N ILE A 138 -24.57 -11.12 16.65
CA ILE A 138 -23.60 -11.28 17.73
C ILE A 138 -22.34 -11.86 17.15
N GLN A 139 -21.24 -11.15 17.35
CA GLN A 139 -19.89 -11.61 17.01
C GLN A 139 -19.28 -12.30 18.24
N PRO A 140 -18.91 -13.60 18.11
CA PRO A 140 -18.22 -14.28 19.20
C PRO A 140 -16.82 -13.69 19.42
N ASN A 141 -16.37 -13.64 20.67
CA ASN A 141 -14.99 -13.25 20.96
C ASN A 141 -14.03 -14.33 20.48
N MET A 142 -13.28 -14.03 19.41
CA MET A 142 -12.32 -14.94 18.78
C MET A 142 -10.87 -14.55 19.04
N VAL A 143 -10.64 -13.37 19.63
CA VAL A 143 -9.31 -12.81 19.84
C VAL A 143 -8.65 -13.44 21.07
N VAL A 144 -9.45 -13.79 22.11
CA VAL A 144 -8.97 -14.48 23.29
C VAL A 144 -9.59 -15.87 23.35
N ARG A 145 -8.76 -16.91 23.33
CA ARG A 145 -9.17 -18.32 23.37
C ARG A 145 -8.48 -19.02 24.52
N THR A 146 -8.89 -20.23 24.81
CA THR A 146 -8.19 -21.11 25.78
C THR A 146 -8.21 -22.56 25.29
N THR A 147 -7.05 -23.20 25.32
CA THR A 147 -6.87 -24.65 25.17
C THR A 147 -6.87 -25.38 26.50
N GLY A 148 -7.12 -24.67 27.62
CA GLY A 148 -7.23 -25.22 28.93
C GLY A 148 -8.44 -26.16 29.16
N ASP A 149 -8.61 -26.62 30.39
CA ASP A 149 -9.74 -27.44 30.83
C ASP A 149 -11.09 -26.67 30.76
N GLU A 150 -12.18 -27.35 31.11
CA GLU A 150 -13.53 -26.77 31.09
C GLU A 150 -13.66 -25.59 32.07
N GLU A 151 -13.00 -25.64 33.21
CA GLU A 151 -12.97 -24.53 34.17
C GLU A 151 -12.30 -23.30 33.62
N SER A 152 -11.20 -23.48 32.88
CA SER A 152 -10.53 -22.40 32.13
C SER A 152 -11.41 -21.79 31.04
N LYS A 153 -12.19 -22.62 30.33
CA LYS A 153 -13.16 -22.14 29.34
C LYS A 153 -14.25 -21.29 29.97
N LEU A 154 -14.84 -21.78 31.07
CA LEU A 154 -15.85 -21.04 31.84
C LEU A 154 -15.30 -19.73 32.42
N GLY A 155 -14.04 -19.76 32.91
CA GLY A 155 -13.34 -18.58 33.40
C GLY A 155 -13.14 -17.53 32.30
N ARG A 156 -12.73 -17.98 31.11
CA ARG A 156 -12.56 -17.15 29.90
C ARG A 156 -13.90 -16.52 29.48
N GLU A 157 -14.97 -17.31 29.36
CA GLU A 157 -16.29 -16.83 28.96
C GLU A 157 -16.87 -15.79 29.90
N ARG A 158 -16.51 -15.86 31.20
CA ARG A 158 -16.94 -14.86 32.20
C ARG A 158 -16.33 -13.48 31.95
N VAL A 159 -15.13 -13.41 31.37
CA VAL A 159 -14.37 -12.17 31.18
C VAL A 159 -14.47 -11.67 29.75
N PHE A 160 -14.33 -12.56 28.76
CA PHE A 160 -14.28 -12.23 27.34
C PHE A 160 -15.58 -12.65 26.65
N THR A 161 -16.58 -11.77 26.76
CA THR A 161 -17.93 -12.03 26.24
C THR A 161 -18.04 -11.69 24.74
N ASP A 162 -19.12 -12.19 24.14
CA ASP A 162 -19.48 -11.88 22.77
C ASP A 162 -20.01 -10.43 22.63
N ARG A 163 -19.87 -9.84 21.43
CA ARG A 163 -20.24 -8.44 21.15
C ARG A 163 -21.46 -8.38 20.24
N VAL A 164 -22.44 -7.52 20.61
CA VAL A 164 -23.54 -7.17 19.70
C VAL A 164 -23.02 -6.14 18.69
N GLN A 165 -23.06 -6.48 17.41
CA GLN A 165 -22.63 -5.59 16.32
C GLN A 165 -23.78 -4.67 15.88
N PHE A 166 -24.95 -5.25 15.63
CA PHE A 166 -26.17 -4.51 15.32
C PHE A 166 -27.39 -5.30 15.73
N LYS A 167 -28.55 -4.66 15.71
CA LYS A 167 -29.85 -5.28 15.97
C LYS A 167 -30.91 -4.76 15.02
N THR A 168 -31.92 -5.59 14.78
CA THR A 168 -33.10 -5.22 13.99
C THR A 168 -34.39 -5.73 14.66
N PRO A 169 -35.50 -4.99 14.62
CA PRO A 169 -36.77 -5.48 15.18
C PRO A 169 -37.32 -6.62 14.30
N ILE A 170 -37.99 -7.59 14.98
CA ILE A 170 -38.83 -8.57 14.33
C ILE A 170 -40.21 -7.93 14.19
N GLU A 171 -40.65 -7.65 12.98
CA GLU A 171 -41.90 -6.97 12.71
C GLU A 171 -43.08 -7.92 12.77
N ALA A 172 -42.93 -9.14 12.27
CA ALA A 172 -44.02 -10.10 12.16
C ALA A 172 -43.53 -11.55 12.01
N ALA A 173 -44.41 -12.51 12.11
CA ALA A 173 -44.17 -13.89 11.65
C ALA A 173 -44.48 -13.98 10.15
N GLY A 174 -43.51 -14.52 9.40
CA GLY A 174 -43.59 -14.68 7.97
C GLY A 174 -44.43 -15.88 7.52
N PRO A 175 -44.78 -15.98 6.23
CA PRO A 175 -45.62 -17.03 5.70
C PRO A 175 -45.01 -18.43 5.79
N ASN A 176 -43.67 -18.53 5.94
CA ASN A 176 -42.95 -19.79 6.09
C ASN A 176 -42.52 -20.08 7.54
N GLY A 177 -43.07 -19.35 8.52
CA GLY A 177 -42.76 -19.56 9.94
C GLY A 177 -41.50 -18.88 10.44
N GLY A 178 -40.84 -18.09 9.60
CA GLY A 178 -39.66 -17.31 9.94
C GLY A 178 -40.02 -15.93 10.51
N TRP A 179 -39.01 -15.12 10.78
CA TRP A 179 -39.08 -13.77 11.32
C TRP A 179 -38.93 -12.73 10.21
N ILE A 180 -39.93 -11.86 10.08
CA ILE A 180 -39.88 -10.73 9.14
C ILE A 180 -39.09 -9.58 9.75
N VAL A 181 -38.03 -9.18 8.99
CA VAL A 181 -37.20 -8.01 9.29
C VAL A 181 -37.19 -7.04 8.10
N ASP A 182 -37.04 -5.75 8.38
CA ASP A 182 -36.94 -4.72 7.34
C ASP A 182 -35.48 -4.44 7.00
N LEU A 183 -35.00 -4.98 5.85
CA LEU A 183 -33.62 -4.79 5.36
C LEU A 183 -33.40 -3.36 4.88
N THR A 184 -34.40 -2.65 4.38
CA THR A 184 -34.27 -1.24 4.00
C THR A 184 -33.97 -0.37 5.21
N ASN A 185 -34.62 -0.67 6.34
CA ASN A 185 -34.36 0.03 7.59
C ASN A 185 -32.96 -0.32 8.14
N LEU A 186 -32.61 -1.61 8.14
CA LEU A 186 -31.31 -2.09 8.66
C LEU A 186 -30.13 -1.55 7.85
N PHE A 187 -30.13 -1.78 6.55
CA PHE A 187 -29.01 -1.53 5.63
C PHE A 187 -29.06 -0.16 4.96
N GLY A 188 -30.21 0.47 4.86
CA GLY A 188 -30.38 1.78 4.26
C GLY A 188 -30.43 2.90 5.28
N ARG A 189 -31.50 3.00 6.05
CA ARG A 189 -31.63 4.04 7.08
C ARG A 189 -30.63 3.88 8.22
N GLY A 190 -30.23 2.65 8.52
CA GLY A 190 -29.20 2.30 9.50
C GLY A 190 -27.78 2.20 8.94
N ALA A 191 -27.53 2.61 7.69
CA ALA A 191 -26.24 2.43 7.00
C ALA A 191 -25.05 3.05 7.73
N ASN A 192 -25.27 4.10 8.54
CA ASN A 192 -24.21 4.75 9.31
C ASN A 192 -23.50 3.82 10.32
N GLN A 193 -24.16 2.75 10.78
CA GLN A 193 -23.54 1.75 11.65
C GLN A 193 -22.52 0.86 10.92
N PHE A 194 -22.55 0.82 9.58
CA PHE A 194 -21.62 0.07 8.73
C PHE A 194 -20.57 0.99 8.08
N PHE A 195 -20.97 2.15 7.57
CA PHE A 195 -20.14 3.04 6.77
C PHE A 195 -19.74 4.34 7.49
N GLY A 196 -20.16 4.52 8.74
CA GLY A 196 -19.79 5.65 9.58
C GLY A 196 -20.04 7.01 8.91
N ASN A 197 -19.03 7.88 8.93
CA ASN A 197 -19.11 9.25 8.43
C ASN A 197 -19.32 9.35 6.90
N ARG A 198 -19.09 8.29 6.12
CA ARG A 198 -19.27 8.28 4.65
C ARG A 198 -20.74 8.50 4.27
N VAL A 199 -21.64 8.02 5.10
CA VAL A 199 -23.09 8.13 4.90
C VAL A 199 -23.78 9.02 5.94
N ALA A 200 -23.05 9.67 6.83
CA ALA A 200 -23.61 10.55 7.84
C ALA A 200 -24.37 11.71 7.19
N GLY A 201 -25.66 11.86 7.56
CA GLY A 201 -26.55 12.88 6.97
C GLY A 201 -27.04 12.57 5.55
N ALA A 202 -26.90 11.32 5.09
CA ALA A 202 -27.46 10.86 3.81
C ALA A 202 -28.99 11.02 3.77
N ASP A 203 -29.53 11.43 2.62
CA ASP A 203 -30.99 11.55 2.43
C ASP A 203 -31.62 10.21 2.06
N THR A 204 -32.09 9.48 3.06
CA THR A 204 -32.73 8.17 2.85
C THR A 204 -34.16 8.26 2.29
N SER A 205 -34.71 9.44 2.06
CA SER A 205 -36.05 9.61 1.41
C SER A 205 -36.02 9.26 -0.07
N LEU A 206 -34.82 9.34 -0.70
CA LEU A 206 -34.58 8.99 -2.09
C LEU A 206 -33.94 7.59 -2.27
N LEU A 207 -33.98 6.78 -1.23
CA LEU A 207 -33.43 5.42 -1.27
C LEU A 207 -34.22 4.54 -2.23
N THR A 208 -33.49 3.76 -3.04
CA THR A 208 -34.06 2.75 -3.93
C THR A 208 -33.25 1.44 -3.83
N ILE A 209 -33.90 0.32 -4.09
CA ILE A 209 -33.25 -1.00 -4.15
C ILE A 209 -32.60 -1.14 -5.53
N ALA A 210 -31.26 -1.06 -5.58
CA ALA A 210 -30.50 -1.26 -6.81
C ALA A 210 -30.39 -2.75 -7.14
N LYS A 211 -30.23 -3.60 -6.11
CA LYS A 211 -30.07 -5.06 -6.27
C LYS A 211 -30.68 -5.78 -5.07
N ALA A 212 -31.35 -6.89 -5.33
CA ALA A 212 -31.74 -7.87 -4.31
C ALA A 212 -31.71 -9.26 -4.97
N LYS A 213 -30.86 -10.15 -4.47
CA LYS A 213 -30.71 -11.53 -4.96
C LYS A 213 -30.64 -12.48 -3.77
N ALA A 214 -31.30 -13.63 -3.87
CA ALA A 214 -31.30 -14.66 -2.84
C ALA A 214 -30.80 -15.97 -3.45
N PHE A 215 -29.69 -16.48 -2.94
CA PHE A 215 -29.08 -17.74 -3.34
C PHE A 215 -29.05 -18.72 -2.17
N PRO A 216 -28.90 -20.03 -2.39
CA PRO A 216 -28.96 -21.01 -1.30
C PRO A 216 -27.96 -20.81 -0.17
N ARG A 217 -26.83 -20.18 -0.43
CA ARG A 217 -25.76 -19.97 0.55
C ARG A 217 -25.47 -18.50 0.86
N ASN A 218 -26.06 -17.56 0.12
CA ASN A 218 -25.86 -16.12 0.34
C ASN A 218 -27.05 -15.29 -0.16
N VAL A 219 -27.10 -14.06 0.30
CA VAL A 219 -28.01 -13.01 -0.20
C VAL A 219 -27.22 -11.76 -0.49
N GLU A 220 -27.60 -11.07 -1.59
CA GLU A 220 -26.99 -9.84 -2.05
C GLU A 220 -28.01 -8.70 -2.03
N VAL A 221 -27.68 -7.61 -1.37
CA VAL A 221 -28.53 -6.43 -1.25
C VAL A 221 -27.72 -5.19 -1.59
N ALA A 222 -28.13 -4.45 -2.63
CA ALA A 222 -27.57 -3.13 -2.92
C ALA A 222 -28.64 -2.06 -2.87
N LEU A 223 -28.36 -0.99 -2.13
CA LEU A 223 -29.24 0.15 -1.91
C LEU A 223 -28.59 1.41 -2.46
N LYS A 224 -29.30 2.12 -3.34
CA LYS A 224 -28.85 3.38 -3.91
C LYS A 224 -29.52 4.55 -3.21
N MET A 225 -28.72 5.51 -2.73
CA MET A 225 -29.23 6.70 -2.05
C MET A 225 -28.24 7.87 -2.16
N PRO A 226 -28.67 9.13 -1.93
CA PRO A 226 -27.74 10.24 -1.78
C PRO A 226 -26.82 10.01 -0.58
N MET A 227 -25.52 10.12 -0.81
CA MET A 227 -24.46 10.05 0.20
C MET A 227 -24.21 11.42 0.83
N ARG A 228 -23.24 11.50 1.73
CA ARG A 228 -22.75 12.78 2.26
C ARG A 228 -22.31 13.70 1.11
N GLY A 229 -22.84 14.93 1.07
CA GLY A 229 -22.58 15.87 -0.02
C GLY A 229 -23.58 15.79 -1.20
N GLY A 230 -24.53 14.85 -1.19
CA GLY A 230 -25.65 14.78 -2.14
C GLY A 230 -25.38 13.95 -3.40
N SER A 231 -24.18 13.42 -3.62
CA SER A 231 -23.91 12.46 -4.71
C SER A 231 -24.63 11.14 -4.47
N PHE A 232 -25.15 10.51 -5.53
CA PHE A 232 -25.74 9.18 -5.40
C PHE A 232 -24.65 8.11 -5.29
N GLY A 233 -24.72 7.29 -4.22
CA GLY A 233 -23.89 6.11 -4.03
C GLY A 233 -24.71 4.83 -3.92
N SER A 234 -24.05 3.70 -4.14
CA SER A 234 -24.61 2.37 -3.96
C SER A 234 -23.89 1.65 -2.83
N LEU A 235 -24.63 1.25 -1.81
CA LEU A 235 -24.15 0.46 -0.68
C LEU A 235 -24.51 -1.00 -0.90
N HIS A 236 -23.52 -1.88 -0.94
CA HIS A 236 -23.69 -3.31 -1.16
C HIS A 236 -23.45 -4.09 0.13
N TYR A 237 -24.27 -5.11 0.37
CA TYR A 237 -24.18 -6.05 1.48
C TYR A 237 -24.30 -7.48 0.95
N SER A 238 -23.29 -8.29 1.20
CA SER A 238 -23.26 -9.73 0.92
C SER A 238 -23.29 -10.50 2.23
N LEU A 239 -24.35 -11.25 2.50
CA LEU A 239 -24.47 -12.08 3.69
C LEU A 239 -24.42 -13.53 3.29
N SER A 240 -23.43 -14.29 3.76
CA SER A 240 -23.12 -15.66 3.37
C SER A 240 -23.13 -16.62 4.56
N SER A 241 -23.54 -17.89 4.33
CA SER A 241 -23.31 -18.96 5.28
C SER A 241 -21.86 -19.43 5.20
N VAL A 242 -21.17 -19.55 6.32
CA VAL A 242 -19.80 -20.04 6.39
C VAL A 242 -19.82 -21.44 7.02
N PRO A 243 -19.38 -22.48 6.31
CA PRO A 243 -19.24 -23.81 6.88
C PRO A 243 -18.18 -23.81 7.98
N GLU A 244 -18.52 -24.22 9.19
CA GLU A 244 -17.57 -24.27 10.31
C GLU A 244 -16.52 -25.37 10.15
N ASP A 245 -16.84 -26.47 9.51
CA ASP A 245 -15.93 -27.59 9.24
C ASP A 245 -15.95 -27.93 7.75
N ASN A 246 -14.99 -27.35 7.02
CA ASN A 246 -14.77 -27.61 5.61
C ASN A 246 -13.46 -28.38 5.34
N GLY A 247 -12.82 -28.90 6.40
CA GLY A 247 -11.53 -29.59 6.32
C GLY A 247 -10.32 -28.70 6.13
N TYR A 248 -10.45 -27.37 6.23
CA TYR A 248 -9.30 -26.46 6.19
C TYR A 248 -8.41 -26.63 7.41
N LYS A 249 -7.09 -26.76 7.20
CA LYS A 249 -6.10 -26.86 8.26
C LYS A 249 -5.34 -25.54 8.37
N PRO A 250 -5.52 -24.77 9.48
CA PRO A 250 -4.73 -23.57 9.72
C PRO A 250 -3.23 -23.88 9.70
N ARG A 251 -2.42 -22.96 9.21
CA ARG A 251 -0.96 -23.04 9.17
C ARG A 251 -0.36 -21.97 10.04
N LEU A 252 0.57 -22.35 10.93
CA LEU A 252 1.27 -21.40 11.81
C LEU A 252 2.06 -20.40 10.95
N ALA A 253 2.13 -19.18 11.41
CA ALA A 253 2.98 -18.15 10.82
C ALA A 253 4.42 -18.33 11.32
N ASP A 254 5.37 -17.89 10.48
CA ASP A 254 6.78 -17.80 10.83
C ASP A 254 7.30 -16.44 10.36
N GLN A 255 8.09 -15.77 11.21
CA GLN A 255 8.57 -14.41 10.91
C GLN A 255 9.55 -14.31 9.72
N ARG A 256 10.11 -15.46 9.27
CA ARG A 256 11.00 -15.53 8.10
C ARG A 256 10.27 -15.33 6.79
N VAL A 257 8.95 -15.52 6.76
CA VAL A 257 8.09 -15.43 5.57
C VAL A 257 6.96 -14.42 5.77
N GLY A 258 6.69 -13.62 4.76
CA GLY A 258 5.76 -12.50 4.83
C GLY A 258 4.32 -12.86 4.50
N TYR A 259 3.54 -13.27 5.48
CA TYR A 259 2.11 -13.48 5.34
C TYR A 259 1.29 -12.53 6.22
N PHE A 260 0.11 -12.13 5.77
CA PHE A 260 -0.92 -11.63 6.68
C PHE A 260 -1.35 -12.72 7.64
N THR A 261 -1.71 -12.36 8.87
CA THR A 261 -2.00 -13.34 9.91
C THR A 261 -3.36 -13.11 10.56
N THR A 262 -3.99 -14.22 10.92
CA THR A 262 -5.11 -14.27 11.87
C THR A 262 -4.53 -14.69 13.23
N THR A 263 -4.63 -13.81 14.20
CA THR A 263 -3.96 -13.96 15.50
C THR A 263 -4.97 -14.04 16.64
N TYR A 264 -4.73 -14.90 17.61
CA TYR A 264 -5.46 -14.92 18.86
C TYR A 264 -4.53 -15.16 20.04
N ARG A 265 -4.94 -14.76 21.24
CA ARG A 265 -4.23 -15.04 22.48
C ARG A 265 -4.78 -16.32 23.09
N ASP A 266 -3.92 -17.30 23.38
CA ASP A 266 -4.26 -18.53 24.11
C ASP A 266 -3.89 -18.37 25.59
N ILE A 267 -4.91 -18.17 26.43
CA ILE A 267 -4.71 -18.04 27.88
C ILE A 267 -4.69 -19.38 28.62
N GLY A 268 -4.85 -20.49 27.92
CA GLY A 268 -4.79 -21.84 28.47
C GLY A 268 -3.37 -22.39 28.62
N GLN A 269 -2.35 -21.67 28.15
CA GLN A 269 -0.95 -22.10 28.17
C GLN A 269 -0.06 -21.06 28.87
N PRO A 270 -0.17 -20.92 30.21
CA PRO A 270 0.52 -19.87 30.97
C PRO A 270 2.06 -20.03 31.00
N SER A 271 2.60 -21.18 30.58
CA SER A 271 4.04 -21.43 30.52
C SER A 271 4.72 -20.92 29.26
N LEU A 272 3.96 -20.39 28.26
CA LEU A 272 4.54 -19.83 27.03
C LEU A 272 4.98 -18.38 27.27
N GLU A 273 6.19 -18.05 26.82
CA GLU A 273 6.69 -16.66 26.79
C GLU A 273 5.86 -15.80 25.87
N ASP A 274 5.37 -16.36 24.76
CA ASP A 274 4.46 -15.71 23.81
C ASP A 274 3.12 -16.47 23.77
N PRO A 275 2.05 -15.90 24.35
CA PRO A 275 0.73 -16.54 24.34
C PRO A 275 -0.03 -16.39 23.03
N PHE A 276 0.53 -15.70 22.03
CA PHE A 276 -0.14 -15.47 20.77
C PHE A 276 0.06 -16.62 19.79
N VAL A 277 -1.04 -17.12 19.27
CA VAL A 277 -1.07 -18.09 18.17
C VAL A 277 -1.40 -17.33 16.89
N ARG A 278 -0.52 -17.45 15.90
CA ARG A 278 -0.62 -16.74 14.62
C ARG A 278 -0.76 -17.75 13.49
N TYR A 279 -1.86 -17.69 12.75
CA TYR A 279 -2.06 -18.46 11.51
C TYR A 279 -1.87 -17.56 10.31
N ILE A 280 -1.18 -18.04 9.26
CA ILE A 280 -1.10 -17.32 7.99
C ILE A 280 -2.48 -17.30 7.33
N ASN A 281 -2.79 -16.19 6.67
CA ASN A 281 -3.98 -16.09 5.82
C ASN A 281 -3.66 -16.73 4.47
N ARG A 282 -4.44 -17.73 4.05
CA ARG A 282 -4.25 -18.43 2.78
C ARG A 282 -5.52 -19.08 2.28
N TRP A 283 -5.57 -19.34 0.98
CA TRP A 283 -6.65 -20.11 0.37
C TRP A 283 -6.61 -21.59 0.80
N ARG A 284 -7.78 -22.22 0.82
CA ARG A 284 -7.88 -23.67 0.78
C ARG A 284 -7.69 -24.12 -0.66
N ILE A 285 -6.58 -24.76 -0.95
CA ILE A 285 -6.31 -25.34 -2.27
C ILE A 285 -5.73 -26.74 -2.08
N GLU A 286 -6.25 -27.70 -2.84
CA GLU A 286 -5.92 -29.12 -2.74
C GLU A 286 -5.74 -29.70 -4.14
N LYS A 287 -4.92 -30.74 -4.26
CA LYS A 287 -4.80 -31.53 -5.49
C LYS A 287 -6.10 -32.26 -5.77
N ALA A 288 -6.54 -32.30 -7.01
CA ALA A 288 -7.66 -33.13 -7.44
C ALA A 288 -7.33 -34.63 -7.29
N ASP A 289 -6.06 -35.01 -7.58
CA ASP A 289 -5.51 -36.34 -7.28
C ASP A 289 -4.23 -36.19 -6.45
N PRO A 290 -4.27 -36.57 -5.16
CA PRO A 290 -3.12 -36.42 -4.27
C PRO A 290 -1.94 -37.33 -4.63
N ASN A 291 -2.13 -38.36 -5.44
CA ASN A 291 -1.09 -39.33 -5.84
C ASN A 291 -0.22 -38.80 -7.00
N LEU A 292 -0.67 -37.78 -7.72
CA LEU A 292 0.10 -37.20 -8.81
C LEU A 292 1.14 -36.20 -8.25
N THR A 293 2.35 -36.22 -8.82
CA THR A 293 3.37 -35.21 -8.51
C THR A 293 2.87 -33.81 -8.88
N LEU A 294 2.25 -33.68 -10.05
CA LEU A 294 1.58 -32.48 -10.52
C LEU A 294 0.12 -32.84 -10.84
N SER A 295 -0.82 -32.22 -10.16
CA SER A 295 -2.26 -32.44 -10.27
C SER A 295 -3.00 -31.14 -10.49
N PRO A 296 -4.07 -31.09 -11.28
CA PRO A 296 -4.98 -29.94 -11.27
C PRO A 296 -5.46 -29.63 -9.85
N ALA A 297 -5.79 -28.37 -9.59
CA ALA A 297 -6.49 -27.98 -8.38
C ALA A 297 -7.89 -28.63 -8.33
N LYS A 298 -8.29 -29.14 -7.17
CA LYS A 298 -9.65 -29.67 -6.94
C LYS A 298 -10.69 -28.55 -7.06
N GLU A 299 -10.40 -27.41 -6.47
CA GLU A 299 -11.16 -26.16 -6.56
C GLU A 299 -10.14 -25.06 -6.83
N PRO A 300 -10.04 -24.52 -8.06
CA PRO A 300 -9.10 -23.45 -8.38
C PRO A 300 -9.58 -22.12 -7.79
N ILE A 301 -8.63 -21.21 -7.55
CA ILE A 301 -8.92 -19.80 -7.26
C ILE A 301 -9.30 -19.15 -8.59
N VAL A 302 -10.53 -18.62 -8.68
CA VAL A 302 -11.05 -18.07 -9.93
C VAL A 302 -11.15 -16.55 -9.81
N PHE A 303 -10.52 -15.84 -10.73
CA PHE A 303 -10.66 -14.39 -10.89
C PHE A 303 -11.45 -14.03 -12.14
N TYR A 304 -12.29 -13.02 -12.04
CA TYR A 304 -13.01 -12.42 -13.16
C TYR A 304 -12.44 -11.02 -13.42
N ILE A 305 -12.00 -10.76 -14.66
CA ILE A 305 -11.66 -9.41 -15.08
C ILE A 305 -12.96 -8.71 -15.43
N GLU A 306 -13.28 -7.64 -14.72
CA GLU A 306 -14.51 -6.88 -14.89
C GLU A 306 -14.61 -6.26 -16.30
N HIS A 307 -15.83 -6.10 -16.79
CA HIS A 307 -16.08 -5.58 -18.14
C HIS A 307 -15.67 -4.12 -18.34
N THR A 308 -15.54 -3.33 -17.26
CA THR A 308 -15.08 -1.93 -17.28
C THR A 308 -13.55 -1.81 -17.49
N THR A 309 -12.80 -2.91 -17.28
CA THR A 309 -11.36 -2.91 -17.60
C THR A 309 -11.14 -2.59 -19.08
N PRO A 310 -10.40 -1.53 -19.43
CA PRO A 310 -10.15 -1.14 -20.81
C PRO A 310 -9.54 -2.29 -21.63
N ILE A 311 -10.06 -2.49 -22.85
CA ILE A 311 -9.69 -3.63 -23.70
C ILE A 311 -8.17 -3.72 -23.93
N ARG A 312 -7.50 -2.56 -24.08
CA ARG A 312 -6.06 -2.42 -24.28
C ARG A 312 -5.21 -2.97 -23.14
N TYR A 313 -5.75 -3.07 -21.92
CA TYR A 313 -5.03 -3.55 -20.73
C TYR A 313 -5.33 -5.03 -20.39
N ARG A 314 -6.46 -5.60 -20.84
CA ARG A 314 -6.98 -6.91 -20.39
C ARG A 314 -5.98 -8.05 -20.52
N ARG A 315 -5.17 -8.08 -21.59
CA ARG A 315 -4.17 -9.14 -21.74
C ARG A 315 -3.09 -9.07 -20.65
N TRP A 316 -2.62 -7.87 -20.32
CA TRP A 316 -1.60 -7.65 -19.31
C TRP A 316 -2.11 -7.94 -17.89
N VAL A 317 -3.37 -7.60 -17.62
CA VAL A 317 -4.07 -7.97 -16.39
C VAL A 317 -4.15 -9.49 -16.26
N ARG A 318 -4.62 -10.18 -17.31
CA ARG A 318 -4.70 -11.64 -17.32
C ARG A 318 -3.34 -12.29 -17.11
N ASP A 319 -2.32 -11.83 -17.81
CA ASP A 319 -0.98 -12.41 -17.75
C ASP A 319 -0.33 -12.19 -16.37
N GLY A 320 -0.63 -11.08 -15.71
CA GLY A 320 -0.21 -10.82 -14.33
C GLY A 320 -0.83 -11.79 -13.32
N ILE A 321 -2.14 -12.06 -13.42
CA ILE A 321 -2.84 -13.01 -12.56
C ILE A 321 -2.27 -14.42 -12.74
N LEU A 322 -2.10 -14.86 -13.99
CA LEU A 322 -1.68 -16.21 -14.32
C LEU A 322 -0.20 -16.50 -14.00
N ALA A 323 0.64 -15.48 -13.80
CA ALA A 323 2.05 -15.64 -13.44
C ALA A 323 2.24 -16.48 -12.17
N TRP A 324 1.34 -16.39 -11.22
CA TRP A 324 1.38 -17.13 -9.95
C TRP A 324 1.22 -18.64 -10.09
N ASN A 325 0.63 -19.14 -11.18
CA ASN A 325 0.53 -20.58 -11.44
C ASN A 325 1.90 -21.27 -11.46
N ARG A 326 2.97 -20.54 -11.80
CA ARG A 326 4.33 -21.06 -11.74
C ARG A 326 4.74 -21.45 -10.31
N ALA A 327 4.36 -20.66 -9.30
CA ALA A 327 4.64 -20.98 -7.90
C ALA A 327 3.82 -22.17 -7.42
N PHE A 328 2.56 -22.26 -7.82
CA PHE A 328 1.70 -23.39 -7.46
C PHE A 328 2.14 -24.70 -8.15
N ALA A 329 2.66 -24.64 -9.35
CA ALA A 329 3.23 -25.82 -10.03
C ALA A 329 4.41 -26.40 -9.23
N GLN A 330 5.23 -25.58 -8.56
CA GLN A 330 6.31 -26.07 -7.70
C GLN A 330 5.83 -26.82 -6.46
N VAL A 331 4.63 -26.53 -5.96
CA VAL A 331 3.99 -27.30 -4.88
C VAL A 331 3.09 -28.42 -5.39
N GLY A 332 3.18 -28.73 -6.69
CA GLY A 332 2.52 -29.84 -7.33
C GLY A 332 1.06 -29.59 -7.72
N ILE A 333 0.63 -28.33 -7.86
CA ILE A 333 -0.72 -27.95 -8.27
C ILE A 333 -0.66 -27.23 -9.61
N ASP A 334 -1.26 -27.80 -10.64
CA ASP A 334 -1.38 -27.21 -11.97
C ASP A 334 -2.69 -26.41 -12.08
N GLY A 335 -2.65 -25.25 -12.71
CA GLY A 335 -3.83 -24.42 -12.93
C GLY A 335 -4.54 -24.02 -11.62
N ALA A 336 -3.76 -23.73 -10.58
CA ALA A 336 -4.28 -23.30 -9.27
C ALA A 336 -5.14 -22.04 -9.39
N ILE A 337 -4.80 -21.16 -10.32
CA ILE A 337 -5.51 -19.90 -10.59
C ILE A 337 -6.08 -19.94 -12.01
N GLN A 338 -7.35 -19.60 -12.13
CA GLN A 338 -8.06 -19.47 -13.41
C GLN A 338 -8.57 -18.04 -13.57
N VAL A 339 -8.62 -17.58 -14.82
CA VAL A 339 -9.05 -16.22 -15.16
C VAL A 339 -10.12 -16.24 -16.23
N TYR A 340 -11.22 -15.58 -15.97
CA TYR A 340 -12.32 -15.37 -16.92
C TYR A 340 -12.54 -13.86 -17.17
N GLN A 341 -13.06 -13.54 -18.35
CA GLN A 341 -13.30 -12.16 -18.75
C GLN A 341 -14.79 -11.88 -18.81
N GLN A 342 -15.29 -10.89 -18.08
CA GLN A 342 -16.62 -10.33 -18.33
C GLN A 342 -16.63 -9.55 -19.65
N ASP A 343 -17.64 -9.73 -20.45
CA ASP A 343 -17.83 -8.99 -21.70
C ASP A 343 -19.29 -8.58 -21.90
N ALA A 344 -19.56 -7.30 -21.75
CA ALA A 344 -20.91 -6.75 -21.89
C ALA A 344 -21.49 -6.92 -23.32
N ARG A 345 -20.62 -7.01 -24.35
CA ARG A 345 -21.05 -7.18 -25.75
C ARG A 345 -21.55 -8.59 -26.02
N THR A 346 -20.91 -9.61 -25.46
CA THR A 346 -21.30 -11.01 -25.65
C THR A 346 -22.18 -11.55 -24.53
N GLY A 347 -22.30 -10.83 -23.42
CA GLY A 347 -22.97 -11.28 -22.20
C GLY A 347 -22.16 -12.27 -21.36
N ALA A 348 -20.90 -12.55 -21.72
CA ALA A 348 -20.07 -13.53 -21.03
C ALA A 348 -19.83 -13.10 -19.59
N HIS A 349 -20.18 -14.00 -18.65
CA HIS A 349 -20.01 -13.83 -17.20
C HIS A 349 -20.68 -12.58 -16.57
N MET A 350 -21.58 -11.90 -17.32
CA MET A 350 -22.27 -10.70 -16.83
C MET A 350 -23.30 -11.00 -15.71
N GLU A 351 -23.63 -12.25 -15.49
CA GLU A 351 -24.44 -12.69 -14.35
C GLU A 351 -23.68 -12.70 -13.02
N LYS A 352 -22.34 -12.67 -13.07
CA LYS A 352 -21.48 -12.55 -11.88
C LYS A 352 -21.49 -11.11 -11.41
N ASP A 353 -21.41 -10.94 -10.11
CA ASP A 353 -21.50 -9.66 -9.44
C ASP A 353 -20.16 -9.36 -8.76
N PRO A 354 -19.51 -8.22 -9.05
CA PRO A 354 -18.22 -7.88 -8.42
C PRO A 354 -18.26 -7.80 -6.89
N GLU A 355 -19.40 -7.42 -6.31
CA GLU A 355 -19.51 -7.32 -4.86
C GLU A 355 -20.07 -8.59 -4.18
N ASP A 356 -20.34 -9.64 -4.96
CA ASP A 356 -20.79 -10.94 -4.43
C ASP A 356 -19.58 -11.73 -3.91
N ALA A 357 -19.47 -11.90 -2.60
CA ALA A 357 -18.34 -12.58 -1.93
C ALA A 357 -18.11 -14.06 -2.31
N ARG A 358 -18.81 -14.57 -3.33
CA ARG A 358 -18.53 -15.88 -3.94
C ARG A 358 -17.57 -15.80 -5.12
N TYR A 359 -17.26 -14.61 -5.62
CA TYR A 359 -16.48 -14.41 -6.83
C TYR A 359 -15.37 -13.39 -6.57
N ASN A 360 -14.16 -13.67 -6.99
CA ASN A 360 -13.07 -12.74 -6.90
C ASN A 360 -12.97 -11.95 -8.21
N PHE A 361 -12.83 -10.65 -8.11
CA PHE A 361 -12.77 -9.75 -9.26
C PHE A 361 -11.48 -8.92 -9.33
N ILE A 362 -11.12 -8.57 -10.55
CA ILE A 362 -10.24 -7.44 -10.81
C ILE A 362 -11.14 -6.31 -11.29
N LEU A 363 -11.37 -5.35 -10.42
CA LEU A 363 -12.18 -4.14 -10.64
C LEU A 363 -11.31 -3.05 -11.25
N TRP A 364 -11.89 -2.27 -12.15
CA TRP A 364 -11.19 -1.15 -12.76
C TRP A 364 -11.96 0.14 -12.52
N THR A 365 -11.35 1.08 -11.80
CA THR A 365 -11.91 2.39 -11.48
C THR A 365 -11.14 3.50 -12.17
N ASN A 366 -11.72 4.68 -12.24
CA ASN A 366 -11.07 5.89 -12.73
C ASN A 366 -11.41 7.05 -11.78
N SER A 367 -10.73 7.07 -10.63
CA SER A 367 -10.89 8.09 -9.60
C SER A 367 -9.80 9.15 -9.62
N ASP A 368 -8.79 9.00 -10.50
CA ASP A 368 -7.57 9.83 -10.58
C ASP A 368 -6.74 9.85 -9.28
N MET A 369 -6.96 8.88 -8.40
CA MET A 369 -6.22 8.74 -7.15
C MET A 369 -4.92 7.94 -7.30
N GLY A 370 -4.80 7.12 -8.34
CA GLY A 370 -3.59 6.38 -8.67
C GLY A 370 -3.24 5.26 -7.69
N TYR A 371 -4.22 4.59 -7.11
CA TYR A 371 -4.01 3.47 -6.18
C TYR A 371 -4.30 2.11 -6.83
N ALA A 372 -3.77 1.06 -6.20
CA ALA A 372 -4.19 -0.31 -6.38
C ALA A 372 -4.34 -0.95 -4.99
N ILE A 373 -5.20 -1.94 -4.86
CA ILE A 373 -5.39 -2.66 -3.60
C ILE A 373 -5.91 -4.07 -3.86
N GLY A 374 -5.28 -5.06 -3.20
CA GLY A 374 -5.66 -6.47 -3.26
C GLY A 374 -6.05 -7.04 -1.89
N PRO A 375 -7.12 -6.54 -1.24
CA PRO A 375 -7.54 -7.04 0.05
C PRO A 375 -8.14 -8.44 -0.04
N SER A 376 -8.18 -9.14 1.10
CA SER A 376 -8.88 -10.41 1.24
C SER A 376 -9.74 -10.43 2.51
N ARG A 377 -10.89 -11.11 2.44
CA ARG A 377 -11.74 -11.42 3.59
C ARG A 377 -11.40 -12.80 4.11
N VAL A 378 -11.15 -12.92 5.39
CA VAL A 378 -10.65 -14.15 5.99
C VAL A 378 -11.56 -14.66 7.08
N HIS A 379 -11.60 -15.97 7.24
CA HIS A 379 -12.26 -16.63 8.35
C HIS A 379 -11.51 -16.36 9.67
N PRO A 380 -12.09 -15.63 10.64
CA PRO A 380 -11.38 -15.09 11.81
C PRO A 380 -10.90 -16.15 12.82
N LYS A 381 -11.35 -17.41 12.70
CA LYS A 381 -10.83 -18.50 13.54
C LYS A 381 -9.61 -19.20 12.95
N THR A 382 -9.48 -19.21 11.62
CA THR A 382 -8.56 -20.11 10.93
C THR A 382 -7.57 -19.44 9.97
N GLY A 383 -7.85 -18.20 9.53
CA GLY A 383 -7.07 -17.52 8.50
C GLY A 383 -7.35 -18.04 7.08
N GLN A 384 -8.39 -18.86 6.86
CA GLN A 384 -8.78 -19.24 5.52
C GLN A 384 -9.29 -17.99 4.77
N ILE A 385 -8.72 -17.69 3.61
CA ILE A 385 -9.25 -16.67 2.71
C ILE A 385 -10.56 -17.18 2.11
N LEU A 386 -11.60 -16.36 2.18
CA LEU A 386 -12.95 -16.67 1.73
C LEU A 386 -13.32 -15.93 0.44
N ASP A 387 -12.76 -14.74 0.27
CA ASP A 387 -13.04 -13.80 -0.80
C ASP A 387 -11.86 -12.82 -0.95
N ALA A 388 -11.55 -12.41 -2.19
CA ALA A 388 -10.50 -11.45 -2.45
C ALA A 388 -10.73 -10.73 -3.78
N ASP A 389 -10.71 -9.40 -3.76
CA ASP A 389 -10.84 -8.57 -4.94
C ASP A 389 -9.59 -7.71 -5.12
N VAL A 390 -9.30 -7.36 -6.37
CA VAL A 390 -8.28 -6.35 -6.68
C VAL A 390 -9.00 -5.14 -7.28
N VAL A 391 -8.78 -3.97 -6.72
CA VAL A 391 -9.25 -2.71 -7.29
C VAL A 391 -8.05 -1.96 -7.88
N MET A 392 -8.13 -1.67 -9.16
CA MET A 392 -7.13 -0.92 -9.92
C MET A 392 -7.70 0.43 -10.32
N ASP A 393 -7.05 1.51 -9.92
CA ASP A 393 -7.42 2.84 -10.40
C ASP A 393 -6.57 3.23 -11.62
N GLU A 394 -7.24 3.59 -12.73
CA GLU A 394 -6.56 4.03 -13.96
C GLU A 394 -5.67 5.26 -13.73
N GLY A 395 -5.88 5.99 -12.64
CA GLY A 395 -5.09 7.15 -12.25
C GLY A 395 -3.59 6.86 -12.21
N PHE A 396 -3.14 5.65 -11.87
CA PHE A 396 -1.71 5.32 -11.88
C PHE A 396 -1.11 5.34 -13.31
N VAL A 397 -1.91 5.05 -14.34
CA VAL A 397 -1.50 5.10 -15.74
C VAL A 397 -1.75 6.48 -16.34
N SER A 398 -2.87 7.12 -16.01
CA SER A 398 -3.37 8.34 -16.67
C SER A 398 -3.10 9.63 -15.91
N SER A 399 -2.78 9.53 -14.61
CA SER A 399 -2.69 10.69 -13.71
C SER A 399 -1.70 11.74 -14.22
N TYR A 400 -2.20 12.95 -14.30
CA TYR A 400 -1.41 14.17 -14.44
C TYR A 400 -1.04 14.75 -13.06
N ALA A 401 -1.11 13.92 -12.00
CA ALA A 401 -0.77 14.34 -10.65
C ALA A 401 0.59 15.03 -10.64
N ARG A 402 0.67 16.13 -9.96
CA ARG A 402 1.95 16.83 -9.76
C ARG A 402 2.79 15.97 -8.83
N VAL A 403 3.77 15.30 -9.36
CA VAL A 403 4.68 14.42 -8.62
C VAL A 403 5.28 15.14 -7.40
N TRP A 404 5.49 16.45 -7.52
CA TRP A 404 5.94 17.28 -6.40
C TRP A 404 4.96 17.26 -5.20
N ASP A 405 3.67 17.20 -5.43
CA ASP A 405 2.65 17.20 -4.37
C ASP A 405 2.61 15.86 -3.60
N LEU A 406 3.15 14.79 -4.18
CA LEU A 406 3.28 13.48 -3.53
C LEU A 406 4.53 13.35 -2.65
N LEU A 407 5.51 14.24 -2.79
CA LEU A 407 6.78 14.14 -2.06
C LEU A 407 6.64 14.13 -0.53
N PRO A 408 5.79 14.96 0.10
CA PRO A 408 5.65 14.94 1.55
C PRO A 408 5.24 13.58 2.08
N GLU A 409 4.42 12.86 1.33
CA GLU A 409 3.97 11.53 1.69
C GLU A 409 5.07 10.47 1.49
N VAL A 410 5.72 10.46 0.33
CA VAL A 410 6.82 9.53 0.02
C VAL A 410 7.95 9.64 1.06
N ILE A 411 8.34 10.86 1.42
CA ILE A 411 9.38 11.10 2.41
C ILE A 411 8.91 10.68 3.81
N GLY A 412 7.67 10.98 4.15
CA GLY A 412 7.08 10.65 5.45
C GLY A 412 7.00 9.15 5.73
N GLN A 413 6.95 8.31 4.70
CA GLN A 413 6.92 6.85 4.84
C GLN A 413 8.24 6.27 5.37
N ALA A 414 9.33 7.00 5.29
CA ALA A 414 10.64 6.59 5.80
C ALA A 414 10.87 6.94 7.29
N TYR A 415 10.01 7.74 7.89
CA TYR A 415 10.23 8.19 9.27
C TYR A 415 9.66 7.21 10.29
N THR A 416 10.47 6.86 11.30
CA THR A 416 10.01 6.09 12.46
C THR A 416 8.89 6.84 13.20
N PRO A 417 8.03 6.13 13.95
CA PRO A 417 7.02 6.77 14.79
C PRO A 417 7.61 7.83 15.74
N GLU A 418 8.78 7.57 16.34
CA GLU A 418 9.48 8.49 17.22
C GLU A 418 9.95 9.73 16.47
N THR A 419 10.50 9.56 15.26
CA THR A 419 10.91 10.70 14.41
C THR A 419 9.70 11.55 14.03
N ARG A 420 8.56 10.94 13.72
CA ARG A 420 7.31 11.67 13.43
C ARG A 420 6.83 12.46 14.65
N ALA A 421 6.85 11.87 15.85
CA ALA A 421 6.49 12.55 17.08
C ALA A 421 7.44 13.71 17.40
N TRP A 422 8.74 13.53 17.16
CA TRP A 422 9.72 14.59 17.30
C TRP A 422 9.48 15.72 16.30
N LEU A 423 9.22 15.43 15.03
CA LEU A 423 8.93 16.41 13.98
C LEU A 423 7.63 17.17 14.24
N ASP A 424 6.62 16.56 14.84
CA ASP A 424 5.37 17.22 15.23
C ASP A 424 5.64 18.36 16.24
N SER A 425 6.58 18.15 17.18
CA SER A 425 7.03 19.18 18.11
C SER A 425 8.07 20.14 17.52
N HIS A 426 8.65 19.83 16.36
CA HIS A 426 9.68 20.61 15.65
C HIS A 426 9.30 20.86 14.18
N PRO A 427 8.15 21.48 13.90
CA PRO A 427 7.60 21.61 12.54
C PRO A 427 8.54 22.37 11.57
N GLN A 428 9.45 23.21 12.08
CA GLN A 428 10.47 23.90 11.28
C GLN A 428 11.52 22.93 10.67
N TRP A 429 11.69 21.76 11.26
CA TRP A 429 12.59 20.72 10.77
C TRP A 429 11.88 19.72 9.84
N ASP A 430 10.54 19.72 9.80
CA ASP A 430 9.76 18.73 9.05
C ASP A 430 9.88 18.95 7.54
N PRO A 431 10.55 18.03 6.80
CA PRO A 431 10.69 18.17 5.35
C PRO A 431 9.34 18.09 4.64
N ARG A 432 8.36 17.38 5.18
CA ARG A 432 7.01 17.27 4.59
C ARG A 432 6.35 18.64 4.50
N LEU A 433 6.50 19.45 5.56
CA LEU A 433 5.99 20.83 5.60
C LEU A 433 6.84 21.78 4.75
N ARG A 434 8.16 21.62 4.76
CA ARG A 434 9.08 22.47 3.99
C ARG A 434 8.91 22.30 2.47
N LEU A 435 8.75 21.06 2.00
CA LEU A 435 8.55 20.73 0.59
C LEU A 435 7.15 21.08 0.10
N ALA A 436 6.15 21.05 0.96
CA ALA A 436 4.78 21.39 0.62
C ALA A 436 4.64 22.85 0.15
N ASP A 437 3.63 23.09 -0.67
CA ASP A 437 3.29 24.46 -1.07
C ASP A 437 2.92 25.30 0.16
N PRO A 438 3.38 26.55 0.28
CA PRO A 438 3.07 27.42 1.42
C PRO A 438 1.57 27.55 1.72
N SER A 439 0.72 27.51 0.70
CA SER A 439 -0.74 27.63 0.85
C SER A 439 -1.39 26.46 1.57
N VAL A 440 -0.77 25.25 1.54
CA VAL A 440 -1.33 24.03 2.17
C VAL A 440 -0.57 23.61 3.43
N ARG A 441 0.52 24.27 3.80
CA ARG A 441 1.34 23.87 4.95
C ARG A 441 0.56 23.79 6.26
N GLY A 442 -0.34 24.75 6.51
CA GLY A 442 -1.15 24.75 7.73
C GLY A 442 -2.11 23.58 7.80
N SER A 443 -2.83 23.29 6.73
CA SER A 443 -3.73 22.14 6.67
C SER A 443 -2.99 20.80 6.69
N LEU A 444 -1.82 20.73 6.06
CA LEU A 444 -0.95 19.55 6.12
C LEU A 444 -0.42 19.31 7.53
N ALA A 445 0.04 20.36 8.24
CA ALA A 445 0.50 20.23 9.62
C ALA A 445 -0.60 19.70 10.55
N ALA A 446 -1.82 20.26 10.44
CA ALA A 446 -2.97 19.78 11.22
C ALA A 446 -3.28 18.29 10.93
N ARG A 447 -3.30 17.91 9.65
CA ARG A 447 -3.52 16.51 9.27
C ARG A 447 -2.46 15.57 9.82
N LEU A 448 -1.17 15.92 9.69
CA LEU A 448 -0.06 15.11 10.21
C LEU A 448 -0.11 14.95 11.74
N HIS A 449 -0.52 16.01 12.43
CA HIS A 449 -0.76 15.97 13.88
C HIS A 449 -1.90 15.01 14.22
N ASP A 450 -3.06 15.13 13.55
CA ASP A 450 -4.21 14.26 13.76
C ASP A 450 -3.87 12.78 13.46
N GLU A 451 -3.15 12.49 12.37
CA GLU A 451 -2.68 11.14 12.02
C GLU A 451 -1.77 10.57 13.13
N LEU A 452 -0.86 11.38 13.68
CA LEU A 452 -0.01 10.97 14.79
C LEU A 452 -0.83 10.67 16.06
N GLN A 453 -1.78 11.54 16.42
CA GLN A 453 -2.64 11.34 17.60
C GLN A 453 -3.49 10.07 17.47
N HIS A 454 -4.05 9.81 16.28
CA HIS A 454 -4.77 8.57 16.02
C HIS A 454 -3.86 7.33 16.15
N SER A 455 -2.62 7.41 15.64
CA SER A 455 -1.65 6.32 15.76
C SER A 455 -1.23 6.06 17.21
N ILE A 456 -1.09 7.12 18.01
CA ILE A 456 -0.81 7.02 19.45
C ILE A 456 -2.00 6.36 20.16
N ALA A 457 -3.23 6.82 19.90
CA ALA A 457 -4.45 6.26 20.48
C ALA A 457 -4.68 4.80 20.11
N ALA A 458 -4.29 4.40 18.90
CA ALA A 458 -4.34 3.01 18.43
C ALA A 458 -3.19 2.14 18.99
N GLY A 459 -2.25 2.68 19.77
CA GLY A 459 -1.08 1.95 20.28
C GLY A 459 -0.09 1.53 19.22
N THR A 460 -0.16 2.12 18.01
CA THR A 460 0.74 1.81 16.89
C THR A 460 2.02 2.65 16.90
N VAL A 461 2.07 3.66 17.76
CA VAL A 461 3.28 4.44 18.04
C VAL A 461 3.76 4.06 19.46
N PRO A 462 4.97 3.50 19.62
CA PRO A 462 5.54 3.28 20.94
C PRO A 462 5.62 4.63 21.68
N MET A 463 5.02 4.70 22.86
CA MET A 463 5.16 5.84 23.76
C MET A 463 6.56 5.79 24.38
N GLY A 464 7.57 6.23 23.63
CA GLY A 464 8.90 6.45 24.18
C GLY A 464 8.93 7.59 25.21
N PRO A 465 10.02 7.78 25.95
CA PRO A 465 10.15 8.83 26.97
C PRO A 465 9.84 10.24 26.48
N MET A 466 9.88 10.46 25.17
CA MET A 466 9.61 11.76 24.54
C MET A 466 8.10 12.08 24.36
N ALA A 467 7.24 11.07 24.31
CA ALA A 467 5.80 11.26 24.17
C ALA A 467 5.05 11.41 25.49
N ALA A 468 5.69 11.15 26.62
CA ALA A 468 5.09 11.25 27.96
C ALA A 468 4.68 12.67 28.40
N GLY A 469 4.96 13.69 27.59
CA GLY A 469 4.57 15.08 27.86
C GLY A 469 3.29 15.56 27.14
N VAL A 470 2.70 14.74 26.26
CA VAL A 470 1.50 15.10 25.50
C VAL A 470 0.33 14.23 25.98
N THR A 471 -0.28 14.60 27.08
CA THR A 471 -1.62 14.09 27.42
C THR A 471 -2.65 14.93 26.66
N PRO A 472 -3.58 14.30 25.90
CA PRO A 472 -4.73 15.03 25.34
C PRO A 472 -5.53 15.60 26.52
N ALA A 473 -5.72 16.89 26.54
CA ALA A 473 -6.59 17.54 27.51
C ALA A 473 -8.04 17.09 27.22
N GLY A 474 -8.57 16.17 28.04
CA GLY A 474 -9.98 15.92 28.16
C GLY A 474 -10.52 14.59 27.62
N GLU A 475 -10.05 13.49 28.16
CA GLU A 475 -10.81 12.30 28.54
C GLU A 475 -9.81 11.26 29.03
N SER A 476 -9.90 10.89 30.29
CA SER A 476 -9.08 9.84 30.88
C SER A 476 -9.61 8.49 30.41
N ALA A 477 -9.08 7.97 29.29
CA ALA A 477 -9.14 6.54 29.06
C ALA A 477 -8.38 5.86 30.19
N THR A 478 -9.04 5.03 30.95
CA THR A 478 -8.39 4.23 32.01
C THR A 478 -7.40 3.25 31.33
N SER A 479 -6.34 2.89 32.02
CA SER A 479 -5.34 1.92 31.53
C SER A 479 -5.95 0.56 31.13
N GLU A 480 -7.15 0.27 31.58
CA GLU A 480 -7.95 -0.91 31.25
C GLU A 480 -8.58 -0.80 29.86
N ASP A 481 -9.11 0.37 29.46
CA ASP A 481 -9.70 0.59 28.14
C ASP A 481 -8.64 0.52 27.02
N ALA A 482 -7.42 0.99 27.28
CA ALA A 482 -6.31 0.89 26.34
C ALA A 482 -5.80 -0.55 26.18
N SER A 483 -5.81 -1.35 27.25
CA SER A 483 -5.42 -2.76 27.20
C SER A 483 -6.49 -3.63 26.53
N GLU A 484 -7.77 -3.31 26.68
CA GLU A 484 -8.86 -4.00 26.03
C GLU A 484 -8.91 -3.66 24.54
N ALA A 485 -8.69 -2.42 24.16
CA ALA A 485 -8.56 -2.01 22.76
C ALA A 485 -7.34 -2.67 22.07
N ALA A 486 -6.22 -2.81 22.78
CA ALA A 486 -5.05 -3.52 22.29
C ALA A 486 -5.28 -5.04 22.17
N LEU A 487 -6.10 -5.64 23.05
CA LEU A 487 -6.47 -7.06 23.00
C LEU A 487 -7.55 -7.38 21.96
N MET A 488 -8.45 -6.42 21.70
CA MET A 488 -9.57 -6.60 20.76
C MET A 488 -9.17 -6.24 19.31
N GLY A 489 -8.04 -5.60 19.12
CA GLY A 489 -7.66 -4.97 17.86
C GLY A 489 -8.51 -3.75 17.52
N PRO A 490 -8.06 -2.83 16.69
CA PRO A 490 -8.88 -1.73 16.24
C PRO A 490 -10.11 -2.29 15.51
N GLY A 491 -11.29 -1.99 16.04
CA GLY A 491 -12.62 -2.18 15.48
C GLY A 491 -12.89 -3.47 14.70
N ALA A 492 -13.31 -4.51 15.44
CA ALA A 492 -13.86 -5.73 14.81
C ALA A 492 -15.16 -5.41 14.02
N GLY A 493 -15.13 -4.60 13.02
CA GLY A 493 -16.28 -4.14 12.22
C GLY A 493 -15.90 -3.05 11.23
N GLU A 494 -14.64 -2.66 11.21
CA GLU A 494 -14.17 -1.57 10.35
C GLU A 494 -13.49 -2.08 9.07
N GLY A 495 -13.71 -3.33 8.69
CA GLY A 495 -13.20 -3.92 7.46
C GLY A 495 -11.67 -3.95 7.40
N LEU A 496 -11.12 -3.53 6.28
CA LEU A 496 -9.67 -3.47 6.07
C LEU A 496 -8.97 -2.62 7.13
N LEU A 497 -9.56 -1.50 7.55
CA LEU A 497 -9.02 -0.61 8.57
C LEU A 497 -9.04 -1.24 9.97
N GLY A 498 -9.97 -2.16 10.24
CA GLY A 498 -10.05 -2.89 11.50
C GLY A 498 -9.15 -4.12 11.59
N ARG A 499 -8.50 -4.51 10.50
CA ARG A 499 -7.60 -5.66 10.44
C ARG A 499 -6.15 -5.20 10.50
N GLY A 500 -5.61 -4.98 11.69
CA GLY A 500 -4.27 -4.43 11.89
C GLY A 500 -3.16 -5.09 11.05
N THR A 501 -3.28 -6.40 10.78
CA THR A 501 -2.33 -7.14 9.95
C THR A 501 -2.54 -6.97 8.44
N GLN A 502 -3.67 -6.41 8.01
CA GLN A 502 -4.01 -6.13 6.61
C GLN A 502 -3.99 -4.64 6.27
N LEU A 503 -3.72 -3.75 7.22
CA LEU A 503 -3.55 -2.31 6.96
C LEU A 503 -2.53 -2.04 5.86
N ASN A 504 -1.55 -2.92 5.71
CA ASN A 504 -0.52 -2.84 4.68
C ASN A 504 -0.98 -3.34 3.30
N GLY A 505 -2.17 -3.92 3.18
CA GLY A 505 -2.78 -4.27 1.89
C GLY A 505 -3.26 -3.06 1.09
N TYR A 506 -3.26 -1.86 1.67
CA TYR A 506 -3.48 -0.61 0.93
C TYR A 506 -2.19 -0.25 0.19
N CYS A 507 -2.09 -0.71 -1.05
CA CYS A 507 -0.89 -0.61 -1.86
C CYS A 507 -0.76 0.79 -2.49
N ARG A 508 0.43 1.35 -2.38
CA ARG A 508 0.84 2.59 -3.04
C ARG A 508 1.95 2.38 -4.07
N CYS A 509 2.12 1.16 -4.55
CA CYS A 509 3.10 0.81 -5.58
C CYS A 509 2.93 1.67 -6.85
N GLY A 510 1.70 2.11 -7.13
CA GLY A 510 1.38 3.00 -8.24
C GLY A 510 2.03 4.40 -8.15
N ILE A 511 2.32 4.92 -6.95
CA ILE A 511 2.85 6.30 -6.78
C ILE A 511 4.21 6.46 -7.47
N ALA A 512 5.15 5.54 -7.25
CA ALA A 512 6.47 5.59 -7.90
C ALA A 512 6.33 5.45 -9.42
N LYS A 513 5.51 4.51 -9.87
CA LYS A 513 5.26 4.27 -11.30
C LYS A 513 4.55 5.46 -11.96
N THR A 514 3.64 6.14 -11.25
CA THR A 514 2.99 7.38 -11.74
C THR A 514 4.03 8.47 -12.02
N ALA A 515 4.99 8.67 -11.12
CA ALA A 515 6.07 9.64 -11.32
C ALA A 515 6.93 9.28 -12.54
N ASP A 516 7.29 8.02 -12.69
CA ASP A 516 8.10 7.55 -13.79
C ASP A 516 7.34 7.57 -15.13
N LEU A 517 6.05 7.25 -15.13
CA LEU A 517 5.18 7.41 -16.30
C LEU A 517 5.04 8.88 -16.72
N ALA A 518 4.91 9.81 -15.78
CA ALA A 518 4.88 11.23 -16.07
C ALA A 518 6.19 11.68 -16.74
N ILE A 519 7.35 11.22 -16.24
CA ILE A 519 8.64 11.49 -16.87
C ILE A 519 8.71 10.82 -18.25
N ALA A 520 8.27 9.57 -18.39
CA ALA A 520 8.27 8.86 -19.66
C ALA A 520 7.43 9.58 -20.74
N ARG A 521 6.27 10.09 -20.38
CA ARG A 521 5.44 10.90 -21.29
C ARG A 521 6.09 12.21 -21.67
N MET A 522 6.74 12.89 -20.72
CA MET A 522 7.43 14.14 -20.99
C MET A 522 8.72 13.93 -21.80
N ALA A 523 9.46 12.87 -21.49
CA ALA A 523 10.77 12.56 -22.06
C ALA A 523 10.74 11.41 -23.10
N ALA A 524 9.57 11.14 -23.70
CA ALA A 524 9.39 10.02 -24.65
C ALA A 524 10.42 10.03 -25.79
N PHE A 525 10.83 11.23 -26.26
CA PHE A 525 11.89 11.39 -27.25
C PHE A 525 13.26 10.87 -26.78
N ALA A 526 13.56 10.98 -25.47
CA ALA A 526 14.84 10.55 -24.92
C ALA A 526 14.85 9.06 -24.57
N LEU A 527 13.71 8.53 -24.15
CA LEU A 527 13.56 7.15 -23.69
C LEU A 527 13.23 6.17 -24.80
N PHE A 528 12.49 6.60 -25.84
CA PHE A 528 11.94 5.70 -26.85
C PHE A 528 12.25 6.12 -28.29
N ASP A 529 13.08 7.16 -28.49
CA ASP A 529 13.42 7.72 -29.83
C ASP A 529 12.18 8.03 -30.70
N ILE A 530 11.15 8.61 -30.07
CA ILE A 530 9.84 8.85 -30.69
C ILE A 530 9.83 10.15 -31.53
N GLU A 531 10.94 10.82 -31.78
CA GLU A 531 10.99 12.07 -32.56
C GLU A 531 10.37 11.96 -33.97
N GLY A 532 10.50 10.78 -34.59
CA GLY A 532 9.89 10.46 -35.88
C GLY A 532 8.39 10.20 -35.86
N ALA A 533 7.85 9.82 -34.71
CA ALA A 533 6.47 9.33 -34.60
C ALA A 533 5.40 10.44 -34.57
N GLN A 534 5.77 11.70 -34.29
CA GLN A 534 4.87 12.84 -34.29
C GLN A 534 4.93 13.68 -35.58
N LYS A 535 5.87 13.38 -36.50
CA LYS A 535 5.87 13.85 -37.86
C LYS A 535 5.33 12.72 -38.75
N GLY A 536 4.10 12.35 -38.55
CA GLY A 536 3.35 11.63 -39.55
C GLY A 536 3.17 12.58 -40.73
N ASP A 537 4.12 12.56 -41.64
CA ASP A 537 3.94 13.11 -42.98
C ASP A 537 2.98 12.19 -43.77
N ASP A 538 1.82 11.95 -43.22
CA ASP A 538 0.70 11.39 -43.97
C ASP A 538 -0.19 12.54 -44.38
N LYS A 539 0.21 13.20 -45.47
CA LYS A 539 -0.49 14.30 -46.11
C LYS A 539 -1.87 13.93 -46.68
N ASP A 540 -2.23 12.62 -46.56
CA ASP A 540 -3.48 12.08 -47.12
C ASP A 540 -4.51 11.67 -46.06
N ASN A 541 -4.21 11.74 -44.73
CA ASN A 541 -5.19 11.43 -43.68
C ASN A 541 -5.89 12.72 -43.21
N LYS A 542 -7.11 12.93 -43.68
CA LYS A 542 -7.94 14.13 -43.45
C LYS A 542 -8.76 14.15 -42.17
N ASP A 543 -8.69 13.10 -41.34
CA ASP A 543 -9.34 13.08 -40.04
C ASP A 543 -8.28 12.89 -38.95
N PRO A 544 -8.12 13.82 -37.98
CA PRO A 544 -7.40 13.53 -36.76
C PRO A 544 -8.27 12.58 -35.96
N ASP A 545 -7.98 11.26 -36.08
CA ASP A 545 -8.60 10.23 -35.25
C ASP A 545 -8.32 10.54 -33.79
N PRO A 546 -9.33 10.83 -32.98
CA PRO A 546 -9.13 11.04 -31.53
C PRO A 546 -8.53 9.80 -30.83
N ASP A 547 -8.52 8.63 -31.50
CA ASP A 547 -7.91 7.39 -31.02
C ASP A 547 -6.47 7.15 -31.53
N ALA A 548 -5.86 8.09 -32.18
CA ALA A 548 -4.47 8.02 -32.68
C ALA A 548 -3.40 7.64 -31.61
N PRO A 549 -3.63 7.81 -30.28
CA PRO A 549 -2.72 7.29 -29.25
C PRO A 549 -2.58 5.76 -29.23
N ASN A 550 -3.55 5.03 -29.77
CA ASN A 550 -3.62 3.56 -29.70
C ASN A 550 -3.31 2.87 -31.05
N ARG A 551 -2.34 3.41 -31.80
CA ARG A 551 -1.82 2.69 -32.98
C ARG A 551 -1.20 1.35 -32.57
N PRO A 552 -1.12 0.35 -33.48
CA PRO A 552 -0.52 -0.93 -33.17
C PRO A 552 0.88 -0.80 -32.52
N GLY A 553 1.08 -1.46 -31.38
CA GLY A 553 2.32 -1.40 -30.59
C GLY A 553 2.43 -0.21 -29.63
N TYR A 554 1.36 0.60 -29.46
CA TYR A 554 1.31 1.73 -28.53
C TYR A 554 0.04 1.70 -27.69
N ILE A 555 0.17 2.10 -26.43
CA ILE A 555 -0.92 2.32 -25.48
C ILE A 555 -0.76 3.73 -24.93
N ASP A 556 -1.80 4.55 -25.05
CA ASP A 556 -1.84 5.91 -24.52
C ASP A 556 -0.61 6.77 -24.92
N GLY A 557 -0.15 6.58 -26.16
CA GLY A 557 0.97 7.32 -26.73
C GLY A 557 2.38 6.82 -26.35
N LEU A 558 2.48 5.77 -25.56
CA LEU A 558 3.74 5.12 -25.16
C LEU A 558 3.82 3.69 -25.74
N PRO A 559 5.02 3.11 -25.88
CA PRO A 559 5.17 1.73 -26.33
C PRO A 559 4.36 0.76 -25.47
N GLU A 560 3.63 -0.16 -26.12
CA GLU A 560 2.79 -1.15 -25.44
C GLU A 560 3.59 -2.04 -24.49
N GLU A 561 4.81 -2.45 -24.86
CA GLU A 561 5.72 -3.19 -23.98
C GLU A 561 6.01 -2.46 -22.67
N PHE A 562 6.14 -1.14 -22.73
CA PHE A 562 6.42 -0.32 -21.55
C PHE A 562 5.20 -0.25 -20.63
N VAL A 563 4.06 0.24 -21.13
CA VAL A 563 2.83 0.41 -20.31
C VAL A 563 2.31 -0.94 -19.83
N GLY A 564 2.29 -1.93 -20.70
CA GLY A 564 1.79 -3.27 -20.38
C GLY A 564 2.65 -3.98 -19.32
N ALA A 565 3.98 -3.83 -19.38
CA ALA A 565 4.87 -4.40 -18.35
C ALA A 565 4.56 -3.81 -16.97
N LEU A 566 4.31 -2.50 -16.88
CA LEU A 566 3.97 -1.85 -15.60
C LEU A 566 2.60 -2.28 -15.07
N ILE A 567 1.60 -2.43 -15.94
CA ILE A 567 0.28 -2.96 -15.55
C ILE A 567 0.43 -4.40 -15.03
N LYS A 568 1.15 -5.25 -15.76
CA LYS A 568 1.40 -6.64 -15.36
C LYS A 568 2.08 -6.72 -14.00
N ASP A 569 3.11 -5.90 -13.76
CA ASP A 569 3.86 -5.83 -12.51
C ASP A 569 2.94 -5.50 -11.33
N VAL A 570 2.13 -4.43 -11.44
CA VAL A 570 1.17 -4.05 -10.40
C VAL A 570 0.12 -5.15 -10.18
N ILE A 571 -0.40 -5.77 -11.23
CA ILE A 571 -1.37 -6.87 -11.09
C ILE A 571 -0.76 -8.09 -10.40
N MET A 572 0.48 -8.46 -10.73
CA MET A 572 1.18 -9.55 -10.00
C MET A 572 1.30 -9.23 -8.52
N HIS A 573 1.63 -8.00 -8.18
CA HIS A 573 1.74 -7.50 -6.81
C HIS A 573 0.40 -7.62 -6.06
N GLU A 574 -0.69 -7.04 -6.61
CA GLU A 574 -2.00 -7.07 -5.95
C GLU A 574 -2.56 -8.49 -5.80
N VAL A 575 -2.36 -9.34 -6.81
CA VAL A 575 -2.71 -10.76 -6.70
C VAL A 575 -1.91 -11.46 -5.60
N GLY A 576 -0.64 -11.11 -5.39
CA GLY A 576 0.15 -11.59 -4.26
C GLY A 576 -0.51 -11.32 -2.91
N HIS A 577 -1.08 -10.11 -2.71
CA HIS A 577 -1.86 -9.79 -1.52
C HIS A 577 -3.10 -10.69 -1.37
N THR A 578 -3.80 -10.95 -2.46
CA THR A 578 -4.96 -11.86 -2.44
C THR A 578 -4.59 -13.32 -2.15
N LEU A 579 -3.32 -13.69 -2.27
CA LEU A 579 -2.77 -14.99 -1.86
C LEU A 579 -2.28 -15.00 -0.40
N GLY A 580 -2.43 -13.90 0.31
CA GLY A 580 -2.06 -13.73 1.71
C GLY A 580 -0.69 -13.11 1.96
N LEU A 581 0.03 -12.68 0.91
CA LEU A 581 1.39 -12.15 1.03
C LEU A 581 1.40 -10.69 1.48
N ARG A 582 2.35 -10.36 2.35
CA ARG A 582 2.71 -8.99 2.72
C ARG A 582 3.76 -8.43 1.77
N HIS A 583 3.97 -7.11 1.83
CA HIS A 583 5.09 -6.48 1.14
C HIS A 583 6.42 -7.09 1.54
N ASN A 584 7.38 -7.07 0.60
CA ASN A 584 8.77 -7.39 0.86
C ASN A 584 9.68 -6.36 0.20
N PHE A 585 10.06 -5.34 0.97
CA PHE A 585 10.90 -4.21 0.54
C PHE A 585 12.41 -4.52 0.54
N LYS A 586 12.78 -5.79 0.60
CA LYS A 586 14.15 -6.29 0.33
C LYS A 586 14.26 -7.00 -1.02
N GLY A 587 13.20 -6.94 -1.81
CA GLY A 587 13.15 -7.57 -3.11
C GLY A 587 14.14 -6.99 -4.12
N SER A 588 14.36 -5.68 -4.07
CA SER A 588 15.28 -4.94 -4.94
C SER A 588 16.74 -5.44 -4.91
N ASN A 589 17.15 -6.11 -3.82
CA ASN A 589 18.55 -6.50 -3.55
C ASN A 589 19.06 -7.72 -4.34
N LEU A 590 18.31 -8.22 -5.32
CA LEU A 590 18.63 -9.46 -6.05
C LEU A 590 19.91 -9.34 -6.89
N ALA A 591 20.04 -8.28 -7.69
CA ALA A 591 21.08 -8.09 -8.67
C ALA A 591 21.48 -6.62 -8.80
N THR A 592 22.67 -6.34 -9.35
CA THR A 592 23.11 -4.98 -9.64
C THR A 592 22.39 -4.40 -10.86
N LEU A 593 22.42 -3.07 -11.00
CA LEU A 593 21.84 -2.39 -12.18
C LEU A 593 22.44 -2.92 -13.49
N ALA A 594 23.72 -3.23 -13.52
CA ALA A 594 24.40 -3.75 -14.70
C ALA A 594 23.99 -5.18 -15.05
N GLU A 595 23.73 -6.02 -14.04
CA GLU A 595 23.36 -7.43 -14.25
C GLU A 595 21.96 -7.57 -14.86
N PHE A 596 21.00 -6.74 -14.51
CA PHE A 596 19.66 -6.84 -15.10
C PHE A 596 19.44 -5.92 -16.32
N ASN A 597 20.31 -4.92 -16.56
CA ASN A 597 20.23 -4.08 -17.76
C ASN A 597 20.97 -4.71 -18.95
N THR A 598 20.47 -5.86 -19.37
CA THR A 598 20.97 -6.66 -20.49
C THR A 598 19.85 -6.98 -21.49
N ALA A 599 20.23 -7.46 -22.69
CA ALA A 599 19.27 -7.84 -23.73
C ALA A 599 18.39 -9.04 -23.33
N GLU A 600 18.88 -9.89 -22.43
CA GLU A 600 18.16 -11.06 -21.90
C GLU A 600 17.04 -10.65 -20.93
N ARG A 601 17.06 -9.41 -20.44
CA ARG A 601 16.04 -8.83 -19.54
C ARG A 601 15.72 -9.73 -18.33
N PRO A 602 16.72 -10.10 -17.49
CA PRO A 602 16.47 -10.90 -16.30
C PRO A 602 15.58 -10.15 -15.29
N LEU A 603 15.12 -10.86 -14.25
CA LEU A 603 14.30 -10.25 -13.20
C LEU A 603 15.08 -9.13 -12.50
N VAL A 604 14.39 -8.01 -12.27
CA VAL A 604 14.99 -6.83 -11.62
C VAL A 604 14.96 -6.92 -10.09
N ALA A 605 14.12 -7.81 -9.54
CA ALA A 605 14.00 -8.02 -8.10
C ALA A 605 13.68 -9.48 -7.77
N SER A 606 13.75 -9.84 -6.50
CA SER A 606 13.45 -11.19 -6.01
C SER A 606 11.96 -11.44 -5.76
N THR A 607 11.14 -10.42 -5.77
CA THR A 607 9.70 -10.50 -5.48
C THR A 607 8.94 -9.41 -6.21
N VAL A 608 7.69 -9.71 -6.56
CA VAL A 608 6.73 -8.71 -7.02
C VAL A 608 6.10 -7.94 -5.86
N MET A 609 6.33 -8.35 -4.60
CA MET A 609 5.77 -7.70 -3.41
C MET A 609 6.55 -6.47 -2.95
N ASP A 610 7.47 -5.96 -3.76
CA ASP A 610 8.22 -4.72 -3.54
C ASP A 610 7.59 -3.55 -4.31
N TYR A 611 7.83 -2.31 -3.86
CA TYR A 611 7.43 -1.09 -4.58
C TYR A 611 8.56 -0.60 -5.48
N LEU A 612 8.80 -1.33 -6.57
CA LEU A 612 9.85 -0.99 -7.50
C LEU A 612 9.50 0.25 -8.35
N PRO A 613 10.42 1.18 -8.54
CA PRO A 613 10.31 2.21 -9.58
C PRO A 613 10.45 1.58 -10.97
N VAL A 614 10.26 2.40 -12.00
CA VAL A 614 10.54 1.95 -13.37
C VAL A 614 12.04 1.86 -13.61
N ASN A 615 12.50 0.73 -14.13
CA ASN A 615 13.90 0.57 -14.52
C ASN A 615 14.20 1.34 -15.81
N VAL A 616 14.90 2.46 -15.69
CA VAL A 616 15.41 3.22 -16.83
C VAL A 616 16.94 3.12 -16.84
N ASN A 617 17.48 2.44 -17.84
CA ASN A 617 18.95 2.32 -17.99
C ASN A 617 19.56 3.64 -18.48
N VAL A 618 20.44 4.24 -17.70
CA VAL A 618 21.19 5.46 -18.03
C VAL A 618 22.68 5.21 -18.16
N GLY A 619 23.04 4.03 -18.65
CA GLY A 619 24.44 3.58 -18.82
C GLY A 619 24.92 2.66 -17.70
N ASP A 620 24.00 2.09 -16.92
CA ASP A 620 24.29 1.14 -15.85
C ASP A 620 24.38 -0.32 -16.35
N GLY A 621 24.20 -0.54 -17.65
CA GLY A 621 24.31 -1.84 -18.31
C GLY A 621 24.33 -1.70 -19.83
N PRO A 622 24.62 -2.80 -20.55
CA PRO A 622 24.83 -2.78 -22.01
C PRO A 622 23.54 -2.52 -22.82
N ALA A 623 22.37 -2.70 -22.23
CA ALA A 623 21.08 -2.52 -22.89
C ALA A 623 20.00 -2.11 -21.89
N GLN A 624 18.86 -1.59 -22.37
CA GLN A 624 17.68 -1.46 -21.56
C GLN A 624 17.17 -2.85 -21.15
N GLY A 625 17.18 -3.14 -19.85
CA GLY A 625 16.59 -4.34 -19.26
C GLY A 625 15.08 -4.32 -19.23
N ALA A 626 14.46 -5.18 -18.45
CA ALA A 626 13.02 -5.14 -18.18
C ALA A 626 12.62 -3.83 -17.48
N TRP A 627 11.47 -3.26 -17.83
CA TRP A 627 10.98 -2.00 -17.24
C TRP A 627 10.51 -2.14 -15.79
N GLY A 628 10.11 -3.35 -15.38
CA GLY A 628 9.68 -3.77 -14.06
C GLY A 628 9.72 -5.28 -13.97
N MET A 629 9.03 -5.87 -13.01
CA MET A 629 8.93 -7.32 -12.90
C MET A 629 8.16 -7.92 -14.08
N THR A 630 8.78 -8.89 -14.73
CA THR A 630 8.19 -9.60 -15.88
C THR A 630 7.55 -10.93 -15.48
N ASP A 631 7.91 -11.46 -14.32
CA ASP A 631 7.39 -12.69 -13.71
C ASP A 631 7.60 -12.63 -12.20
N ILE A 632 7.00 -13.54 -11.44
CA ILE A 632 7.23 -13.69 -10.00
C ILE A 632 8.67 -14.12 -9.74
N GLY A 633 9.21 -13.67 -8.61
CA GLY A 633 10.62 -13.84 -8.26
C GLY A 633 10.92 -15.06 -7.37
N PRO A 634 12.20 -15.31 -7.04
CA PRO A 634 12.60 -16.43 -6.18
C PRO A 634 12.01 -16.37 -4.78
N TYR A 635 11.83 -15.17 -4.20
CA TYR A 635 11.13 -15.03 -2.92
C TYR A 635 9.66 -15.45 -3.03
N ASP A 636 8.96 -15.04 -4.08
CA ASP A 636 7.56 -15.37 -4.30
C ASP A 636 7.36 -16.89 -4.41
N LEU A 637 8.27 -17.56 -5.13
CA LEU A 637 8.28 -19.01 -5.24
C LEU A 637 8.48 -19.69 -3.88
N TRP A 638 9.41 -19.20 -3.08
CA TRP A 638 9.74 -19.74 -1.76
C TRP A 638 8.61 -19.54 -0.75
N VAL A 639 8.03 -18.35 -0.70
CA VAL A 639 6.96 -18.04 0.25
C VAL A 639 5.68 -18.82 -0.07
N ILE A 640 5.36 -19.03 -1.37
CA ILE A 640 4.25 -19.90 -1.76
C ILE A 640 4.51 -21.36 -1.39
N GLN A 641 5.77 -21.85 -1.47
CA GLN A 641 6.12 -23.18 -0.97
C GLN A 641 5.77 -23.31 0.52
N TYR A 642 6.15 -22.32 1.35
CA TYR A 642 5.78 -22.34 2.77
C TYR A 642 4.26 -22.34 2.98
N GLY A 643 3.54 -21.47 2.29
CA GLY A 643 2.10 -21.31 2.48
C GLY A 643 1.26 -22.46 1.98
N TYR A 644 1.67 -23.10 0.88
CA TYR A 644 0.80 -23.98 0.10
C TYR A 644 1.37 -25.40 -0.14
N SER A 645 2.61 -25.71 0.31
CA SER A 645 3.10 -27.10 0.31
C SER A 645 2.14 -28.05 1.04
N MET A 646 2.01 -29.26 0.54
CA MET A 646 1.25 -30.34 1.20
C MET A 646 2.06 -31.09 2.27
N ASP A 647 3.34 -30.71 2.44
CA ASP A 647 4.22 -31.30 3.45
C ASP A 647 3.82 -30.86 4.85
N ASP A 648 3.87 -31.80 5.81
CA ASP A 648 3.62 -31.51 7.22
C ASP A 648 4.87 -30.87 7.88
N ASP A 649 6.10 -31.22 7.44
CA ASP A 649 7.34 -30.63 7.92
C ASP A 649 7.80 -29.49 7.02
N LEU A 650 7.62 -28.26 7.50
CA LEU A 650 7.99 -27.04 6.77
C LEU A 650 9.40 -26.51 7.12
N LYS A 651 10.10 -27.16 8.06
CA LYS A 651 11.45 -26.73 8.48
C LYS A 651 12.45 -26.68 7.33
N PRO A 652 12.47 -27.66 6.38
CA PRO A 652 13.37 -27.59 5.24
C PRO A 652 13.13 -26.37 4.33
N ILE A 653 11.86 -25.91 4.24
CA ILE A 653 11.50 -24.70 3.47
C ILE A 653 12.04 -23.47 4.22
N LEU A 654 11.77 -23.36 5.51
CA LEU A 654 12.22 -22.23 6.34
C LEU A 654 13.75 -22.14 6.46
N ALA A 655 14.45 -23.27 6.44
CA ALA A 655 15.91 -23.34 6.48
C ALA A 655 16.61 -22.61 5.32
N ARG A 656 15.86 -22.24 4.28
CA ARG A 656 16.35 -21.52 3.10
C ARG A 656 16.28 -19.98 3.23
N VAL A 657 16.01 -19.47 4.43
CA VAL A 657 15.85 -18.01 4.68
C VAL A 657 17.05 -17.17 4.23
N ASN A 658 18.27 -17.72 4.30
CA ASN A 658 19.49 -17.05 3.90
C ASN A 658 19.94 -17.37 2.45
N ASP A 659 19.12 -18.06 1.66
CA ASP A 659 19.40 -18.29 0.25
C ASP A 659 19.34 -16.94 -0.51
N PRO A 660 20.10 -16.78 -1.58
CA PRO A 660 20.04 -15.57 -2.41
C PRO A 660 18.62 -15.31 -2.91
N GLY A 661 18.14 -14.08 -2.72
CA GLY A 661 16.79 -13.66 -3.10
C GLY A 661 15.68 -14.04 -2.12
N HIS A 662 15.98 -14.61 -0.93
CA HIS A 662 14.98 -14.91 0.11
C HIS A 662 14.95 -13.87 1.25
N ALA A 663 15.75 -12.80 1.16
CA ALA A 663 15.71 -11.73 2.16
C ALA A 663 14.30 -11.16 2.29
N TYR A 664 13.87 -10.93 3.55
CA TYR A 664 12.54 -10.39 3.85
C TYR A 664 12.62 -9.19 4.78
N GLY A 665 11.96 -8.13 4.37
CA GLY A 665 11.71 -6.93 5.17
C GLY A 665 10.40 -6.29 4.69
N THR A 666 9.52 -5.92 5.60
CA THR A 666 8.17 -5.47 5.27
C THR A 666 7.92 -4.04 5.76
N ASP A 667 6.68 -3.59 5.83
CA ASP A 667 6.31 -2.19 6.08
C ASP A 667 6.92 -1.63 7.36
N GLU A 668 6.89 -2.36 8.45
CA GLU A 668 7.52 -1.95 9.71
C GLU A 668 9.05 -1.90 9.65
N ASP A 669 9.68 -2.66 8.76
CA ASP A 669 11.14 -2.64 8.57
C ASP A 669 11.59 -1.39 7.81
N THR A 670 10.71 -0.75 7.03
CA THR A 670 11.02 0.50 6.31
C THR A 670 11.17 1.72 7.23
N PHE A 671 10.74 1.60 8.48
CA PHE A 671 10.98 2.61 9.54
C PHE A 671 12.26 2.32 10.31
N GLY A 672 12.84 1.14 10.10
CA GLY A 672 13.99 0.64 10.84
C GLY A 672 15.31 1.14 10.29
N PRO A 673 16.41 0.63 10.86
CA PRO A 673 17.75 1.06 10.47
C PRO A 673 18.25 0.41 9.17
N ASP A 674 17.49 -0.53 8.56
CA ASP A 674 18.01 -1.29 7.42
C ASP A 674 17.82 -0.53 6.10
N PRO A 675 18.90 0.00 5.49
CA PRO A 675 18.81 0.73 4.24
C PRO A 675 18.43 -0.14 3.05
N LEU A 676 18.40 -1.47 3.21
CA LEU A 676 17.98 -2.41 2.19
C LEU A 676 16.47 -2.75 2.28
N ALA A 677 15.79 -2.37 3.36
CA ALA A 677 14.34 -2.52 3.50
C ALA A 677 13.65 -1.20 3.11
N ARG A 678 13.64 -0.89 1.81
CA ARG A 678 13.25 0.42 1.27
C ARG A 678 12.15 0.33 0.22
N ARG A 679 11.34 1.37 0.15
CA ARG A 679 10.39 1.60 -0.94
C ARG A 679 11.04 2.48 -2.00
N PHE A 680 10.75 2.20 -3.27
CA PHE A 680 11.13 3.03 -4.42
C PHE A 680 12.62 3.09 -4.69
N ASP A 681 13.33 2.03 -4.36
CA ASP A 681 14.72 1.77 -4.72
C ASP A 681 14.83 0.62 -5.72
N MET A 682 16.03 0.37 -6.23
CA MET A 682 16.32 -0.69 -7.18
C MET A 682 17.79 -1.08 -7.12
N GLY A 683 18.05 -2.38 -7.38
CA GLY A 683 19.40 -2.90 -7.47
C GLY A 683 20.00 -3.26 -6.11
N LYS A 684 21.04 -4.11 -6.16
CA LYS A 684 21.68 -4.72 -4.99
C LYS A 684 22.28 -3.68 -4.03
N ASP A 685 22.69 -2.52 -4.56
CA ASP A 685 23.14 -1.36 -3.80
C ASP A 685 22.22 -0.17 -4.13
N PRO A 686 21.30 0.21 -3.25
CA PRO A 686 20.45 1.37 -3.45
C PRO A 686 21.18 2.71 -3.65
N LEU A 687 22.44 2.84 -3.19
CA LEU A 687 23.23 4.03 -3.48
C LEU A 687 23.64 4.11 -4.96
N ASP A 688 23.90 2.96 -5.63
CA ASP A 688 24.15 2.93 -7.07
C ASP A 688 22.90 3.39 -7.84
N TYR A 689 21.72 2.97 -7.37
CA TYR A 689 20.46 3.44 -7.93
C TYR A 689 20.28 4.95 -7.72
N ALA A 690 20.53 5.46 -6.52
CA ALA A 690 20.48 6.90 -6.26
C ALA A 690 21.41 7.70 -7.18
N ASP A 691 22.65 7.24 -7.38
CA ASP A 691 23.60 7.81 -8.34
C ASP A 691 23.06 7.78 -9.77
N SER A 692 22.42 6.68 -10.18
CA SER A 692 21.82 6.56 -11.52
C SER A 692 20.69 7.55 -11.72
N GLN A 693 19.86 7.76 -10.71
CA GLN A 693 18.76 8.73 -10.77
C GLN A 693 19.27 10.18 -10.87
N ILE A 694 20.35 10.53 -10.20
CA ILE A 694 20.97 11.86 -10.34
C ILE A 694 21.52 12.05 -11.78
N ARG A 695 22.17 11.03 -12.35
CA ARG A 695 22.62 11.08 -13.76
C ARG A 695 21.45 11.24 -14.72
N PHE A 696 20.36 10.51 -14.51
CA PHE A 696 19.13 10.59 -15.31
C PHE A 696 18.54 11.99 -15.28
N VAL A 697 18.32 12.53 -14.09
CA VAL A 697 17.76 13.87 -13.87
C VAL A 697 18.66 14.95 -14.52
N SER A 698 19.96 14.87 -14.28
CA SER A 698 20.92 15.85 -14.82
C SER A 698 20.97 15.82 -16.35
N GLY A 699 20.86 14.63 -16.96
CA GLY A 699 20.82 14.49 -18.41
C GLY A 699 19.56 15.10 -19.05
N LEU A 700 18.42 15.06 -18.37
CA LEU A 700 17.16 15.60 -18.87
C LEU A 700 16.99 17.10 -18.62
N ARG A 701 17.53 17.64 -17.51
CA ARG A 701 17.40 19.08 -17.15
C ARG A 701 17.82 20.04 -18.26
N GLY A 702 18.94 19.77 -18.91
CA GLY A 702 19.44 20.58 -20.01
C GLY A 702 18.53 20.58 -21.25
N GLN A 703 17.55 19.68 -21.33
CA GLN A 703 16.67 19.49 -22.48
C GLN A 703 15.26 20.07 -22.28
N ILE A 704 14.96 20.60 -21.08
CA ILE A 704 13.61 21.06 -20.71
C ILE A 704 13.07 22.09 -21.70
N ILE A 705 13.86 23.13 -22.01
CA ILE A 705 13.43 24.24 -22.84
C ILE A 705 13.21 23.82 -24.28
N ASP A 706 14.12 23.02 -24.82
CA ASP A 706 14.16 22.73 -26.25
C ASP A 706 13.31 21.53 -26.65
N ARG A 707 13.12 20.57 -25.72
CA ARG A 707 12.49 19.28 -26.08
C ARG A 707 11.20 18.98 -25.31
N PHE A 708 11.04 19.48 -24.06
CA PHE A 708 9.81 19.24 -23.29
C PHE A 708 8.73 20.29 -23.58
N VAL A 709 9.11 21.48 -24.07
CA VAL A 709 8.17 22.55 -24.41
C VAL A 709 8.19 22.77 -25.93
N LYS A 710 7.10 22.41 -26.59
CA LYS A 710 6.97 22.55 -28.06
C LYS A 710 6.48 23.94 -28.44
N PRO A 711 6.71 24.40 -29.67
CA PRO A 711 6.09 25.61 -30.17
C PRO A 711 4.56 25.56 -30.01
N GLY A 712 3.99 26.59 -29.36
CA GLY A 712 2.57 26.65 -29.03
C GLY A 712 2.19 26.12 -27.62
N ASP A 713 3.08 25.38 -26.93
CA ASP A 713 2.83 24.97 -25.57
C ASP A 713 2.97 26.11 -24.56
N SER A 714 2.23 26.01 -23.46
CA SER A 714 2.40 26.89 -22.31
C SER A 714 3.74 26.64 -21.60
N TRP A 715 4.41 27.70 -21.18
CA TRP A 715 5.64 27.62 -20.35
C TRP A 715 5.41 26.91 -18.99
N SER A 716 4.18 26.75 -18.53
CA SER A 716 3.87 25.94 -17.36
C SER A 716 4.33 24.48 -17.52
N ARG A 717 4.52 23.97 -18.76
CA ARG A 717 5.13 22.66 -19.01
C ARG A 717 6.59 22.60 -18.57
N ALA A 718 7.35 23.68 -18.78
CA ALA A 718 8.75 23.75 -18.32
C ALA A 718 8.81 23.66 -16.78
N ARG A 719 7.91 24.39 -16.09
CA ARG A 719 7.84 24.31 -14.62
C ARG A 719 7.47 22.92 -14.13
N ARG A 720 6.44 22.29 -14.70
CA ARG A 720 6.06 20.92 -14.33
C ARG A 720 7.20 19.92 -14.56
N ALA A 721 7.84 19.98 -15.73
CA ALA A 721 8.98 19.13 -16.03
C ALA A 721 10.12 19.32 -15.03
N TRP A 722 10.46 20.58 -14.72
CA TRP A 722 11.48 20.91 -13.73
C TRP A 722 11.14 20.35 -12.33
N GLU A 723 9.91 20.58 -11.85
CA GLU A 723 9.45 20.11 -10.53
C GLU A 723 9.42 18.58 -10.47
N THR A 724 9.04 17.89 -11.54
CA THR A 724 9.07 16.43 -11.62
C THR A 724 10.50 15.88 -11.54
N LEU A 725 11.44 16.48 -12.26
CA LEU A 725 12.85 16.08 -12.19
C LEU A 725 13.46 16.40 -10.81
N LEU A 726 13.08 17.51 -10.20
CA LEU A 726 13.51 17.85 -8.83
C LEU A 726 12.94 16.85 -7.82
N SER A 727 11.71 16.36 -8.02
CA SER A 727 11.11 15.31 -7.19
C SER A 727 11.91 14.00 -7.24
N LYS A 728 12.40 13.62 -8.41
CA LYS A 728 13.29 12.45 -8.56
C LYS A 728 14.62 12.62 -7.82
N GLN A 729 15.20 13.81 -7.87
CA GLN A 729 16.41 14.11 -7.07
C GLN A 729 16.14 13.95 -5.57
N VAL A 730 15.00 14.48 -5.09
CA VAL A 730 14.60 14.35 -3.68
C VAL A 730 14.39 12.89 -3.29
N GLN A 731 13.80 12.07 -4.16
CA GLN A 731 13.66 10.61 -3.92
C GLN A 731 15.02 9.93 -3.81
N ALA A 732 15.98 10.24 -4.70
CA ALA A 732 17.34 9.70 -4.64
C ALA A 732 18.07 10.11 -3.34
N LEU A 733 17.90 11.36 -2.89
CA LEU A 733 18.42 11.84 -1.60
C LEU A 733 17.80 11.05 -0.42
N ASN A 734 16.52 10.76 -0.48
CA ASN A 734 15.83 10.01 0.56
C ASN A 734 16.33 8.55 0.63
N VAL A 735 16.58 7.90 -0.52
CA VAL A 735 17.19 6.56 -0.57
C VAL A 735 18.58 6.55 0.09
N ALA A 736 19.40 7.56 -0.16
CA ALA A 736 20.74 7.65 0.42
C ALA A 736 20.73 7.96 1.92
N ALA A 737 19.73 8.68 2.42
CA ALA A 737 19.69 9.16 3.80
C ALA A 737 19.70 8.05 4.85
N ASP A 738 19.08 6.91 4.58
CA ASP A 738 18.91 5.83 5.55
C ASP A 738 20.18 4.97 5.76
N TRP A 739 21.20 5.18 4.94
CA TRP A 739 22.50 4.56 5.15
C TRP A 739 23.23 5.15 6.36
N LEU A 740 22.90 6.38 6.75
CA LEU A 740 23.50 7.05 7.92
C LEU A 740 22.96 6.46 9.22
N GLY A 741 23.87 5.90 10.03
CA GLY A 741 23.48 5.17 11.24
C GLY A 741 22.69 3.88 10.89
N GLY A 742 22.80 3.38 9.67
CA GLY A 742 22.10 2.19 9.21
C GLY A 742 22.63 0.90 9.84
N ALA A 743 21.78 -0.12 9.90
CA ALA A 743 22.13 -1.47 10.29
C ALA A 743 21.31 -2.48 9.48
N HIS A 744 21.97 -3.49 8.91
CA HIS A 744 21.28 -4.58 8.23
C HIS A 744 20.60 -5.50 9.24
N VAL A 745 19.35 -5.83 8.97
CA VAL A 745 18.51 -6.70 9.82
C VAL A 745 18.17 -7.99 9.08
N SER A 746 18.39 -9.15 9.71
CA SER A 746 18.01 -10.46 9.17
C SER A 746 17.00 -11.13 10.07
N ARG A 747 16.06 -11.86 9.48
CA ARG A 747 15.04 -12.62 10.20
C ARG A 747 15.39 -14.10 10.36
N ASN A 748 16.63 -14.50 10.15
CA ASN A 748 17.07 -15.88 10.41
C ASN A 748 16.95 -16.23 11.91
N ALA A 749 16.65 -17.49 12.18
CA ALA A 749 16.63 -18.04 13.53
C ALA A 749 17.99 -18.66 13.86
N LYS A 750 18.28 -18.75 15.17
CA LYS A 750 19.48 -19.47 15.64
C LYS A 750 19.46 -20.92 15.15
N GLY A 751 20.55 -21.33 14.51
CA GLY A 751 20.71 -22.65 13.94
C GLY A 751 20.23 -22.83 12.50
N ASP A 752 19.71 -21.78 11.86
CA ASP A 752 19.43 -21.81 10.42
C ASP A 752 20.75 -21.97 9.62
N PRO A 753 20.75 -22.67 8.48
CA PRO A 753 21.91 -22.75 7.61
C PRO A 753 22.42 -21.35 7.20
N ASN A 754 23.73 -21.17 7.18
CA ASN A 754 24.37 -19.88 6.87
C ASN A 754 23.88 -18.74 7.80
N GLU A 755 23.64 -19.05 9.06
CA GLU A 755 23.25 -18.09 10.09
C GLU A 755 24.14 -16.86 10.08
N ILE A 756 23.52 -15.68 10.09
CA ILE A 756 24.20 -14.38 10.21
C ILE A 756 23.70 -13.66 11.45
N ALA A 757 24.50 -12.73 11.97
CA ALA A 757 24.03 -11.89 13.09
C ALA A 757 22.74 -11.16 12.66
N PRO A 758 21.68 -11.22 13.48
CA PRO A 758 20.39 -10.63 13.12
C PRO A 758 20.43 -9.11 12.93
N VAL A 759 21.38 -8.41 13.58
CA VAL A 759 21.62 -6.98 13.41
C VAL A 759 23.11 -6.76 13.19
N ARG A 760 23.47 -6.02 12.14
CA ARG A 760 24.86 -5.67 11.78
C ARG A 760 24.91 -4.22 11.31
N ALA A 761 25.80 -3.41 11.90
CA ALA A 761 26.01 -2.04 11.42
C ALA A 761 26.37 -2.04 9.94
N VAL A 762 25.89 -1.04 9.22
CA VAL A 762 26.28 -0.80 7.82
C VAL A 762 27.75 -0.44 7.76
N ASP A 763 28.43 -0.93 6.72
CA ASP A 763 29.85 -0.62 6.45
C ASP A 763 30.08 0.91 6.50
N PRO A 764 31.06 1.41 7.29
CA PRO A 764 31.33 2.84 7.41
C PRO A 764 31.71 3.51 6.08
N VAL A 765 32.29 2.77 5.14
CA VAL A 765 32.56 3.28 3.78
C VAL A 765 31.27 3.64 3.05
N GLN A 766 30.23 2.81 3.17
CA GLN A 766 28.93 3.10 2.58
C GLN A 766 28.21 4.25 3.29
N GLN A 767 28.32 4.34 4.62
CA GLN A 767 27.77 5.46 5.36
C GLN A 767 28.43 6.81 4.96
N ARG A 768 29.75 6.83 4.80
CA ARG A 768 30.49 8.01 4.30
C ARG A 768 30.10 8.34 2.85
N ARG A 769 29.94 7.33 1.99
CA ARG A 769 29.45 7.52 0.62
C ARG A 769 28.06 8.16 0.61
N ALA A 770 27.16 7.72 1.47
CA ALA A 770 25.83 8.30 1.61
C ALA A 770 25.86 9.76 2.10
N LEU A 771 26.68 10.04 3.12
CA LEU A 771 26.88 11.41 3.60
C LEU A 771 27.40 12.33 2.48
N GLN A 772 28.41 11.88 1.74
CA GLN A 772 28.96 12.63 0.62
C GLN A 772 27.93 12.82 -0.51
N PHE A 773 27.13 11.80 -0.80
CA PHE A 773 26.05 11.88 -1.78
C PHE A 773 25.01 12.97 -1.41
N LEU A 774 24.59 13.03 -0.14
CA LEU A 774 23.68 14.07 0.36
C LEU A 774 24.31 15.47 0.24
N ILE A 775 25.60 15.61 0.57
CA ILE A 775 26.32 16.87 0.45
C ILE A 775 26.36 17.33 -1.00
N ASP A 776 26.78 16.48 -1.92
CA ASP A 776 27.02 16.85 -3.31
C ASP A 776 25.71 17.11 -4.07
N ASN A 777 24.64 16.37 -3.74
CA ASN A 777 23.38 16.43 -4.48
C ASN A 777 22.26 17.25 -3.81
N ALA A 778 22.50 17.81 -2.60
CA ALA A 778 21.56 18.70 -1.94
C ALA A 778 22.18 20.04 -1.51
N LEU A 779 23.44 20.05 -1.03
CA LEU A 779 23.99 21.23 -0.38
C LEU A 779 24.84 22.11 -1.31
N ARG A 780 25.12 21.68 -2.55
CA ARG A 780 25.85 22.43 -3.56
C ARG A 780 24.91 23.16 -4.51
N ASP A 781 25.29 24.34 -4.98
CA ASP A 781 24.48 25.16 -5.90
C ASP A 781 24.31 24.49 -7.27
N ASP A 782 25.37 23.84 -7.76
CA ASP A 782 25.39 23.15 -9.06
C ASP A 782 24.55 21.88 -9.08
N ALA A 783 24.19 21.30 -7.92
CA ALA A 783 23.31 20.14 -7.79
C ALA A 783 21.93 20.38 -8.43
N TYR A 784 21.55 21.64 -8.61
CA TYR A 784 20.22 22.00 -9.13
C TYR A 784 20.21 22.33 -10.63
N GLY A 785 21.36 22.60 -11.27
CA GLY A 785 21.44 22.93 -12.69
C GLY A 785 20.61 24.18 -13.08
N LEU A 786 20.44 25.14 -12.17
CA LEU A 786 19.66 26.36 -12.38
C LEU A 786 20.42 27.36 -13.25
N THR A 787 19.76 27.85 -14.30
CA THR A 787 20.28 28.92 -15.16
C THR A 787 19.28 30.09 -15.21
N PRO A 788 19.74 31.33 -15.45
CA PRO A 788 18.83 32.49 -15.65
C PRO A 788 17.82 32.25 -16.77
N GLU A 789 18.20 31.54 -17.82
CA GLU A 789 17.33 31.18 -18.92
C GLU A 789 16.21 30.24 -18.50
N LEU A 790 16.53 29.15 -17.81
CA LEU A 790 15.54 28.21 -17.28
C LEU A 790 14.58 28.92 -16.31
N LEU A 791 15.12 29.64 -15.31
CA LEU A 791 14.32 30.33 -14.29
C LEU A 791 13.32 31.32 -14.88
N SER A 792 13.69 31.99 -15.97
CA SER A 792 12.79 32.95 -16.66
C SER A 792 11.58 32.28 -17.36
N LYS A 793 11.64 30.97 -17.57
CA LYS A 793 10.62 30.16 -18.27
C LYS A 793 9.81 29.26 -17.34
N LEU A 794 10.14 29.19 -16.04
CA LEU A 794 9.37 28.39 -15.06
C LEU A 794 8.11 29.14 -14.61
N SER A 795 7.14 29.26 -15.50
CA SER A 795 5.87 29.95 -15.30
C SER A 795 4.74 29.02 -14.88
N VAL A 796 3.61 29.58 -14.47
CA VAL A 796 2.40 28.85 -14.06
C VAL A 796 1.30 28.93 -15.13
N GLY A 797 0.38 27.98 -15.13
CA GLY A 797 -0.87 28.03 -15.86
C GLY A 797 -1.80 29.15 -15.34
N ARG A 798 -2.81 29.53 -16.16
CA ARG A 798 -3.76 30.62 -15.80
C ARG A 798 -5.20 30.21 -16.09
N TRP A 799 -5.53 28.94 -15.82
CA TRP A 799 -6.88 28.42 -15.99
C TRP A 799 -7.67 28.59 -14.70
N MET A 800 -8.93 29.05 -14.83
CA MET A 800 -9.88 29.19 -13.71
C MET A 800 -10.81 27.99 -13.63
N ASP A 801 -10.22 26.80 -13.65
CA ASP A 801 -10.91 25.53 -13.43
C ASP A 801 -10.30 24.81 -12.23
N GLU A 802 -10.83 23.68 -11.88
CA GLU A 802 -10.37 22.89 -10.71
C GLU A 802 -8.86 22.55 -10.82
N GLY A 803 -8.39 22.17 -12.01
CA GLY A 803 -6.98 21.87 -12.27
C GLY A 803 -6.06 23.09 -12.24
N GLY A 804 -6.57 24.27 -12.56
CA GLY A 804 -5.81 25.52 -12.63
C GLY A 804 -5.85 26.40 -11.37
N MET A 805 -6.74 26.13 -10.43
CA MET A 805 -6.96 27.01 -9.25
C MET A 805 -5.69 27.20 -8.41
N ARG A 806 -4.89 26.16 -8.20
CA ARG A 806 -3.60 26.26 -7.53
C ARG A 806 -2.61 27.16 -8.26
N ASP A 807 -2.55 27.05 -9.58
CA ASP A 807 -1.63 27.82 -10.42
C ASP A 807 -1.98 29.32 -10.44
N ILE A 808 -3.27 29.64 -10.36
CA ILE A 808 -3.74 31.04 -10.27
C ILE A 808 -3.23 31.68 -8.96
N MET A 809 -3.27 30.96 -7.85
CA MET A 809 -2.83 31.44 -6.54
C MET A 809 -1.31 31.32 -6.35
N ALA A 810 -0.60 30.55 -7.18
CA ALA A 810 0.84 30.37 -7.08
C ALA A 810 1.62 31.60 -7.60
N PRO A 811 2.80 31.90 -7.06
CA PRO A 811 3.71 32.90 -7.58
C PRO A 811 4.01 32.64 -9.08
N PRO A 812 3.94 33.66 -9.94
CA PRO A 812 4.25 33.50 -11.38
C PRO A 812 5.66 32.98 -11.63
N ALA A 813 6.62 33.48 -10.87
CA ALA A 813 8.01 33.02 -10.90
C ALA A 813 8.17 31.84 -9.96
N TRP A 814 8.97 30.87 -10.34
CA TRP A 814 9.29 29.74 -9.47
C TRP A 814 10.07 30.24 -8.23
N PRO A 815 9.65 29.92 -6.99
CA PRO A 815 10.26 30.46 -5.77
C PRO A 815 11.57 29.75 -5.45
N VAL A 816 12.63 30.08 -6.20
CA VAL A 816 13.91 29.37 -6.22
C VAL A 816 14.51 29.18 -4.83
N HIS A 817 14.56 30.25 -4.02
CA HIS A 817 15.18 30.21 -2.70
C HIS A 817 14.44 29.29 -1.73
N ASP A 818 13.10 29.36 -1.73
CA ASP A 818 12.29 28.53 -0.83
C ASP A 818 12.35 27.04 -1.20
N ARG A 819 12.30 26.73 -2.52
CA ARG A 819 12.31 25.35 -2.99
C ARG A 819 13.67 24.68 -2.82
N VAL A 820 14.76 25.39 -3.13
CA VAL A 820 16.11 24.88 -2.91
C VAL A 820 16.38 24.70 -1.41
N LEU A 821 16.03 25.70 -0.58
CA LEU A 821 16.18 25.59 0.87
C LEU A 821 15.37 24.41 1.44
N ALA A 822 14.20 24.11 0.89
CA ALA A 822 13.40 22.97 1.33
C ALA A 822 14.14 21.64 1.10
N VAL A 823 14.79 21.46 -0.06
CA VAL A 823 15.62 20.27 -0.34
C VAL A 823 16.86 20.23 0.55
N GLN A 824 17.55 21.33 0.73
CA GLN A 824 18.70 21.45 1.63
C GLN A 824 18.31 21.14 3.08
N SER A 825 17.16 21.66 3.51
CA SER A 825 16.57 21.42 4.84
C SER A 825 16.25 19.94 5.07
N MET A 826 15.74 19.23 4.05
CA MET A 826 15.50 17.79 4.11
C MET A 826 16.81 17.03 4.36
N ALA A 827 17.86 17.30 3.59
CA ALA A 827 19.16 16.66 3.77
C ALA A 827 19.74 16.93 5.18
N LEU A 828 19.64 18.17 5.66
CA LEU A 828 20.06 18.50 7.02
C LEU A 828 19.23 17.75 8.08
N THR A 829 17.92 17.61 7.90
CA THR A 829 17.07 16.85 8.83
C THR A 829 17.48 15.38 8.83
N SER A 830 17.74 14.78 7.67
CA SER A 830 18.16 13.37 7.58
C SER A 830 19.50 13.12 8.30
N ILE A 831 20.43 14.06 8.25
CA ILE A 831 21.76 13.92 8.89
C ILE A 831 21.69 14.25 10.40
N LEU A 832 20.96 15.28 10.78
CA LEU A 832 21.02 15.88 12.12
C LEU A 832 19.86 15.47 13.05
N ASN A 833 18.86 14.68 12.59
CA ASN A 833 17.77 14.29 13.47
C ASN A 833 18.27 13.36 14.60
N PRO A 834 17.58 13.38 15.76
CA PRO A 834 18.00 12.61 16.93
C PRO A 834 18.18 11.11 16.65
N GLY A 835 17.25 10.50 15.93
CA GLY A 835 17.29 9.07 15.65
C GLY A 835 18.49 8.66 14.81
N THR A 836 18.89 9.44 13.83
CA THR A 836 20.11 9.17 13.02
C THR A 836 21.38 9.28 13.87
N LEU A 837 21.52 10.35 14.65
CA LEU A 837 22.69 10.57 15.51
C LEU A 837 22.79 9.52 16.63
N GLU A 838 21.67 9.11 17.21
CA GLU A 838 21.62 8.03 18.21
C GLU A 838 22.03 6.69 17.60
N ARG A 839 21.53 6.32 16.42
CA ARG A 839 21.94 5.10 15.73
C ARG A 839 23.42 5.11 15.35
N ILE A 840 24.02 6.25 14.98
CA ILE A 840 25.47 6.34 14.75
C ILE A 840 26.23 6.00 16.02
N ALA A 841 25.81 6.53 17.19
CA ALA A 841 26.44 6.21 18.47
C ALA A 841 26.26 4.74 18.87
N ASP A 842 25.08 4.15 18.65
CA ASP A 842 24.79 2.74 18.94
C ASP A 842 25.61 1.81 18.04
N ASN A 843 25.80 2.17 16.77
CA ASN A 843 26.63 1.43 15.83
C ASN A 843 28.11 1.43 16.24
N GLU A 844 28.62 2.51 16.86
CA GLU A 844 29.96 2.53 17.45
C GLU A 844 30.10 1.46 18.55
N MET A 845 29.02 1.28 19.38
CA MET A 845 29.02 0.25 20.44
C MET A 845 28.90 -1.18 19.87
N MET A 846 28.23 -1.38 18.76
CA MET A 846 28.12 -2.69 18.08
C MET A 846 29.39 -3.07 17.31
N THR A 847 30.23 -2.09 16.98
CA THR A 847 31.45 -2.30 16.19
C THR A 847 32.62 -2.50 17.12
N PRO A 848 33.43 -3.60 17.00
CA PRO A 848 34.65 -3.77 17.79
C PRO A 848 35.61 -2.57 17.65
N ALA A 849 36.19 -2.09 18.74
CA ALA A 849 37.12 -0.93 18.74
C ALA A 849 38.35 -1.06 17.82
N SER A 850 38.63 -2.26 17.29
CA SER A 850 39.69 -2.52 16.32
C SER A 850 39.23 -2.36 14.85
N GLN A 851 37.95 -2.13 14.64
CA GLN A 851 37.35 -1.92 13.33
C GLN A 851 36.95 -0.47 13.16
N ASP A 852 36.83 -0.04 11.92
CA ASP A 852 36.37 1.30 11.55
C ASP A 852 34.87 1.49 11.79
N ALA A 853 34.45 2.67 12.21
CA ALA A 853 33.06 3.04 12.37
C ALA A 853 32.86 4.52 12.02
N LEU A 854 31.72 4.89 11.45
CA LEU A 854 31.33 6.30 11.34
C LEU A 854 30.96 6.82 12.73
N THR A 855 31.46 7.99 13.09
CA THR A 855 31.24 8.61 14.42
C THR A 855 30.43 9.91 14.31
N ILE A 856 29.78 10.32 15.40
CA ILE A 856 29.09 11.63 15.45
C ILE A 856 30.07 12.79 15.17
N PRO A 857 31.29 12.87 15.80
CA PRO A 857 32.24 13.92 15.48
C PRO A 857 32.60 14.00 14.01
N GLU A 858 32.92 12.85 13.36
CA GLU A 858 33.22 12.80 11.93
C GLU A 858 32.07 13.30 11.06
N THR A 859 30.84 12.91 11.38
CA THR A 859 29.62 13.32 10.67
C THR A 859 29.43 14.84 10.76
N LEU A 860 29.54 15.39 11.96
CA LEU A 860 29.40 16.85 12.18
C LEU A 860 30.53 17.65 11.54
N ASP A 861 31.78 17.17 11.61
CA ASP A 861 32.93 17.83 11.00
C ASP A 861 32.85 17.84 9.45
N THR A 862 32.43 16.72 8.86
CA THR A 862 32.23 16.60 7.41
C THR A 862 31.12 17.55 6.94
N LEU A 863 30.01 17.59 7.65
CA LEU A 863 28.91 18.49 7.34
C LEU A 863 29.30 19.96 7.51
N HIS A 864 30.01 20.30 8.60
CA HIS A 864 30.54 21.63 8.83
C HIS A 864 31.41 22.10 7.66
N ALA A 865 32.42 21.31 7.28
CA ALA A 865 33.31 21.63 6.17
C ALA A 865 32.56 21.84 4.85
N ALA A 866 31.48 21.04 4.61
CA ALA A 866 30.65 21.14 3.42
C ALA A 866 29.77 22.41 3.42
N VAL A 867 29.19 22.76 4.55
CA VAL A 867 28.30 23.94 4.67
C VAL A 867 29.12 25.25 4.66
N TRP A 868 30.28 25.28 5.29
CA TRP A 868 31.14 26.45 5.43
C TRP A 868 32.35 26.46 4.49
N THR A 869 32.25 25.79 3.34
CA THR A 869 33.34 25.64 2.34
C THR A 869 33.97 26.98 2.00
N GLU A 870 33.19 28.03 1.79
CA GLU A 870 33.65 29.37 1.40
C GLU A 870 34.41 30.12 2.52
N VAL A 871 34.19 29.67 3.76
CA VAL A 871 34.90 30.21 4.94
C VAL A 871 36.18 29.42 5.20
N VAL A 872 36.08 28.09 5.20
CA VAL A 872 37.18 27.15 5.49
C VAL A 872 38.21 27.09 4.33
N ALA A 873 37.72 27.05 3.09
CA ALA A 873 38.56 26.99 1.87
C ALA A 873 38.07 28.05 0.85
N PRO A 874 38.38 29.32 1.08
CA PRO A 874 37.80 30.42 0.31
C PRO A 874 38.16 30.36 -1.18
N PRO A 875 37.15 30.57 -2.07
CA PRO A 875 37.40 30.60 -3.50
C PRO A 875 38.29 31.82 -3.88
N ALA A 876 39.15 31.61 -4.85
CA ALA A 876 39.96 32.68 -5.42
C ALA A 876 39.11 33.49 -6.43
N GLY A 877 39.30 34.80 -6.49
CA GLY A 877 38.63 35.66 -7.47
C GLY A 877 38.28 37.06 -6.94
N ALA A 878 37.70 37.87 -7.82
CA ALA A 878 37.09 39.13 -7.49
C ALA A 878 35.57 38.96 -7.37
N PHE A 879 35.01 39.46 -6.26
CA PHE A 879 33.59 39.32 -5.96
C PHE A 879 32.89 40.67 -6.00
N SER A 880 31.60 40.69 -6.26
CA SER A 880 30.75 41.85 -6.29
C SER A 880 29.34 41.49 -5.84
N ASP A 881 28.49 42.49 -5.60
CA ASP A 881 27.11 42.27 -5.18
C ASP A 881 26.29 41.48 -6.23
N ARG A 882 26.71 41.49 -7.50
CA ARG A 882 26.08 40.68 -8.58
C ARG A 882 26.70 39.26 -8.72
N SER A 883 27.92 39.09 -8.20
CA SER A 883 28.63 37.81 -8.16
C SER A 883 29.31 37.69 -6.78
N PRO A 884 28.52 37.46 -5.72
CA PRO A 884 29.02 37.39 -4.37
C PRO A 884 29.90 36.16 -4.13
N MET A 885 30.80 36.23 -3.17
CA MET A 885 31.64 35.11 -2.77
C MET A 885 30.82 33.94 -2.23
N ILE A 886 29.80 34.26 -1.42
CA ILE A 886 28.83 33.28 -0.91
C ILE A 886 27.49 33.51 -1.63
N SER A 887 27.03 32.55 -2.43
CA SER A 887 25.77 32.69 -3.16
C SER A 887 24.57 32.87 -2.22
N SER A 888 23.44 33.34 -2.75
CA SER A 888 22.22 33.49 -1.96
C SER A 888 21.67 32.14 -1.45
N LEU A 889 21.83 31.06 -2.21
CA LEU A 889 21.41 29.70 -1.81
C LEU A 889 22.31 29.21 -0.66
N ARG A 890 23.62 29.39 -0.79
CA ARG A 890 24.58 28.99 0.25
C ARG A 890 24.37 29.81 1.55
N ARG A 891 24.10 31.14 1.47
CA ARG A 891 23.78 31.94 2.65
C ARG A 891 22.53 31.42 3.38
N ASN A 892 21.51 30.97 2.66
CA ASN A 892 20.32 30.37 3.27
C ASN A 892 20.65 29.05 3.95
N LEU A 893 21.42 28.19 3.33
CA LEU A 893 21.89 26.92 3.90
C LEU A 893 22.72 27.15 5.18
N GLN A 894 23.65 28.10 5.15
CA GLN A 894 24.50 28.45 6.30
C GLN A 894 23.68 28.98 7.49
N ARG A 895 22.62 29.77 7.25
CA ARG A 895 21.66 30.17 8.29
C ARG A 895 20.91 28.97 8.86
N GLU A 896 20.36 28.15 8.00
CA GLU A 896 19.58 26.95 8.40
C GLU A 896 20.45 26.02 9.26
N TRP A 897 21.67 25.71 8.82
CA TRP A 897 22.62 24.90 9.58
C TRP A 897 22.95 25.52 10.94
N THR A 898 23.21 26.83 10.96
CA THR A 898 23.51 27.55 12.21
C THR A 898 22.36 27.46 13.20
N ASP A 899 21.14 27.72 12.75
CA ASP A 899 19.96 27.70 13.62
C ASP A 899 19.75 26.29 14.20
N ARG A 900 19.89 25.23 13.38
CA ARG A 900 19.79 23.83 13.83
C ARG A 900 20.91 23.47 14.81
N THR A 901 22.15 23.85 14.54
CA THR A 901 23.28 23.56 15.44
C THR A 901 23.14 24.28 16.78
N ILE A 902 22.62 25.53 16.79
CA ILE A 902 22.25 26.25 18.02
C ILE A 902 21.15 25.48 18.77
N GLU A 903 20.11 24.99 18.08
CA GLU A 903 19.03 24.24 18.69
C GLU A 903 19.52 22.91 19.31
N LEU A 904 20.39 22.18 18.59
CA LEU A 904 21.02 20.93 19.07
C LEU A 904 21.93 21.15 20.29
N MET A 905 22.45 22.34 20.49
CA MET A 905 23.26 22.68 21.67
C MET A 905 22.45 22.60 22.98
N PHE A 906 21.10 22.70 22.94
CA PHE A 906 20.24 22.66 24.12
C PHE A 906 19.64 21.27 24.37
N PRO A 907 20.06 20.57 25.47
CA PRO A 907 19.66 19.17 25.71
C PRO A 907 18.16 18.94 25.82
N GLY A 908 17.38 19.95 26.20
CA GLY A 908 15.92 19.86 26.34
C GLY A 908 15.17 19.65 25.01
N ASN A 909 15.84 19.87 23.90
CA ASN A 909 15.29 19.72 22.55
C ASN A 909 15.59 18.36 21.93
N PHE A 910 16.36 17.51 22.63
CA PHE A 910 16.82 16.23 22.17
C PHE A 910 16.44 15.14 23.18
N GLY A 911 15.81 14.09 22.75
CA GLY A 911 15.56 12.91 23.58
C GLY A 911 16.71 11.89 23.47
N GLY A 912 16.75 10.94 24.40
CA GLY A 912 17.70 9.82 24.37
C GLY A 912 19.00 10.08 25.12
N ALA A 913 19.78 9.00 25.30
CA ALA A 913 21.02 9.02 26.09
C ALA A 913 22.18 9.75 25.38
N SER A 914 22.15 9.79 24.05
CA SER A 914 23.14 10.46 23.19
C SER A 914 22.99 11.99 23.17
N ALA A 915 21.87 12.53 23.67
CA ALA A 915 21.57 13.97 23.65
C ALA A 915 22.69 14.84 24.26
N ALA A 916 23.29 14.39 25.36
CA ALA A 916 24.38 15.12 26.01
C ALA A 916 25.65 15.20 25.13
N ALA A 917 25.98 14.13 24.42
CA ALA A 917 27.12 14.09 23.51
C ALA A 917 26.88 15.01 22.30
N VAL A 918 25.69 14.92 21.68
CA VAL A 918 25.30 15.79 20.55
C VAL A 918 25.33 17.27 20.96
N SER A 919 24.75 17.60 22.12
CA SER A 919 24.76 18.96 22.65
C SER A 919 26.17 19.51 22.83
N THR A 920 27.07 18.72 23.43
CA THR A 920 28.48 19.06 23.64
C THR A 920 29.22 19.28 22.34
N LEU A 921 29.04 18.38 21.38
CA LEU A 921 29.69 18.46 20.07
C LEU A 921 29.14 19.61 19.23
N SER A 922 27.83 19.86 19.27
CA SER A 922 27.21 21.01 18.60
C SER A 922 27.76 22.34 19.14
N ARG A 923 27.98 22.43 20.47
CA ARG A 923 28.64 23.60 21.08
C ARG A 923 30.06 23.78 20.54
N ALA A 924 30.83 22.69 20.48
CA ALA A 924 32.21 22.74 19.94
C ALA A 924 32.23 23.18 18.47
N GLN A 925 31.27 22.72 17.64
CA GLN A 925 31.14 23.19 16.25
C GLN A 925 30.87 24.68 16.15
N LEU A 926 30.03 25.25 17.03
CA LEU A 926 29.73 26.69 17.05
C LEU A 926 30.95 27.52 17.57
N GLU A 927 31.70 27.02 18.56
CA GLU A 927 32.93 27.66 19.03
C GLU A 927 34.00 27.69 17.91
N ARG A 928 34.16 26.59 17.17
CA ARG A 928 35.01 26.51 15.99
C ARG A 928 34.58 27.50 14.91
N LEU A 929 33.29 27.49 14.54
CA LEU A 929 32.73 28.41 13.56
C LEU A 929 32.97 29.87 13.93
N LEU A 930 32.79 30.24 15.20
CA LEU A 930 33.02 31.60 15.66
C LEU A 930 34.48 32.08 15.37
N GLY A 931 35.48 31.23 15.65
CA GLY A 931 36.88 31.50 15.33
C GLY A 931 37.15 31.59 13.82
N GLU A 932 36.54 30.74 13.02
CA GLU A 932 36.65 30.75 11.55
C GLU A 932 36.04 32.04 10.96
N LEU A 933 34.88 32.47 11.47
CA LEU A 933 34.21 33.71 11.05
C LEU A 933 35.01 34.98 11.46
N ASP A 934 35.58 35.02 12.67
CA ASP A 934 36.45 36.10 13.10
C ASP A 934 37.68 36.22 12.18
N GLY A 935 38.31 35.09 11.82
CA GLY A 935 39.43 35.01 10.88
C GLY A 935 39.03 35.47 9.47
N ALA A 936 37.89 35.01 8.97
CA ALA A 936 37.39 35.37 7.63
C ALA A 936 37.07 36.88 7.52
N LEU A 937 36.41 37.46 8.52
CA LEU A 937 36.08 38.89 8.54
C LEU A 937 37.32 39.76 8.64
N ALA A 938 38.34 39.35 9.43
CA ALA A 938 39.60 40.09 9.57
C ALA A 938 40.44 40.04 8.29
N SER A 939 40.47 38.90 7.57
CA SER A 939 41.33 38.72 6.40
C SER A 939 40.74 39.24 5.08
N ARG A 940 39.43 39.58 5.04
CA ARG A 940 38.70 39.96 3.81
C ARG A 940 37.80 41.16 3.96
N PRO A 941 38.33 42.32 4.31
CA PRO A 941 37.53 43.56 4.45
C PRO A 941 36.94 44.07 3.11
N GLN A 942 37.34 43.48 1.96
CA GLN A 942 36.93 43.88 0.61
C GLN A 942 36.05 42.84 -0.08
N ALA A 943 35.47 41.89 0.66
CA ALA A 943 34.45 41.00 0.11
C ALA A 943 33.18 41.82 -0.26
N ASP A 944 32.32 41.25 -1.12
CA ASP A 944 31.05 41.89 -1.50
C ASP A 944 30.14 42.15 -0.26
N ALA A 945 29.25 43.10 -0.39
CA ALA A 945 28.38 43.55 0.71
C ALA A 945 27.48 42.45 1.27
N TYR A 946 26.98 41.54 0.42
CA TYR A 946 26.12 40.44 0.87
C TYR A 946 26.90 39.46 1.73
N THR A 947 28.12 39.08 1.31
CA THR A 947 28.99 38.15 2.07
C THR A 947 29.38 38.75 3.41
N LEU A 948 29.83 40.00 3.44
CA LEU A 948 30.25 40.67 4.69
C LEU A 948 29.09 40.82 5.70
N ALA A 949 27.93 41.27 5.23
CA ALA A 949 26.75 41.37 6.07
C ALA A 949 26.33 40.02 6.65
N HIS A 950 26.34 38.95 5.79
CA HIS A 950 25.98 37.59 6.19
C HIS A 950 26.96 37.03 7.24
N LEU A 951 28.25 37.05 6.98
CA LEU A 951 29.26 36.57 7.94
C LEU A 951 29.18 37.30 9.28
N SER A 952 28.98 38.61 9.24
CA SER A 952 28.82 39.44 10.47
C SER A 952 27.53 39.08 11.22
N GLU A 953 26.43 38.83 10.52
CA GLU A 953 25.14 38.41 11.11
C GLU A 953 25.28 37.05 11.80
N ILE A 954 25.82 36.05 11.10
CA ILE A 954 26.02 34.69 11.67
C ILE A 954 26.99 34.71 12.83
N ARG A 955 28.12 35.42 12.69
CA ARG A 955 29.12 35.62 13.78
C ARG A 955 28.45 36.12 15.05
N ASN A 956 27.61 37.20 14.94
CA ASN A 956 26.92 37.77 16.07
C ASN A 956 25.86 36.80 16.67
N ARG A 957 25.19 36.06 15.84
CA ARG A 957 24.21 35.04 16.27
C ARG A 957 24.87 33.93 17.08
N VAL A 958 25.96 33.36 16.55
CA VAL A 958 26.75 32.31 17.22
C VAL A 958 27.36 32.84 18.53
N ALA A 959 27.98 34.03 18.54
CA ALA A 959 28.53 34.61 19.75
C ALA A 959 27.49 34.85 20.85
N LYS A 960 26.25 35.22 20.47
CA LYS A 960 25.15 35.35 21.44
C LYS A 960 24.71 33.99 21.98
N SER A 961 24.56 32.96 21.13
CA SER A 961 24.10 31.64 21.55
C SER A 961 25.09 30.95 22.51
N LEU A 962 26.39 31.22 22.37
CA LEU A 962 27.43 30.68 23.24
C LEU A 962 27.51 31.41 24.58
N ASN A 963 26.83 32.55 24.75
CA ASN A 963 26.83 33.29 26.00
C ASN A 963 25.97 32.54 27.05
N PRO A 964 26.49 32.26 28.28
CA PRO A 964 25.77 31.54 29.30
C PRO A 964 24.49 32.24 29.80
N ASN A 965 24.34 33.53 29.54
CA ASN A 965 23.13 34.29 29.89
C ASN A 965 22.08 34.29 28.77
N PHE A 966 22.32 33.60 27.69
CA PHE A 966 21.37 33.51 26.57
C PHE A 966 20.22 32.57 26.91
N LEU A 967 19.00 33.08 26.89
CA LEU A 967 17.78 32.27 27.00
C LEU A 967 17.25 32.02 25.59
N TYR A 968 17.29 30.79 25.18
CA TYR A 968 16.66 30.37 23.92
C TYR A 968 15.15 30.26 24.14
N SER A 969 14.38 31.15 23.53
CA SER A 969 12.94 31.06 23.44
C SER A 969 12.55 30.76 21.98
N ARG A 970 11.77 29.75 21.78
CA ARG A 970 11.15 29.42 20.47
C ARG A 970 10.09 30.45 20.11
#